data_157f622c3c4a1861b3bc26a8ed60f1df
#
_entry.id   157f622c3c4a1861b3bc26a8ed60f1df
#
_cell.length_a   1.000
_cell.length_b   1.000
_cell.length_c   1.000
_cell.angle_alpha   90.00
_cell.angle_beta   90.00
_cell.angle_gamma   90.00
#
_symmetry.space_group_name_H-M   'P 1'
#
loop_
_entity.id
_entity.type
_entity.pdbx_description
1 polymer ?
#
loop_
_entity_poly.entity_id
_entity_poly.type
_entity_poly.pdbx_seq_one_letter_code
_entity_poly.pdbx_strand_id
1 'polypeptide(L)'
;MRETHRKVARTVSNVLALMDEDPDFTYAMSSAQQYAWLEQEHPDLFARMLQRIKEGRFIPVGGMWVESDNMLPTGESLIRQITFGMRYFREHLGVEPKGLWLPDSFGYCGAWPQIARRAGFEWFLTQKISWNDTTKFPHHSFEWEGIDGSRILTHFPPSDTYGSTVSMQELQYSQRNFLDKDLSRNAILLYGYSDGGGGPTREMVARIRRDHDLAGAPSIDFGTPDELFDRVRHDIVDEAPDETPVFKGELYLELHRATLTSQQEMKRGCRREENLLRTTEYLCAAASVFNPKYRYPREELDGIWKTLLLNQFHDILPGSAIAWVHRQARADYVRDIARLRDIAAEAGASIASVRDDADMRSNAAIVPYTAKNGDSWIARTAAVGTQDDDANGTDAVADESTIATTCDDGRIILDNGLLRAIIAPDGTVRSLIDLDNGHELVPDGSGIGHYELLRDEPYEWDAWDIQRDAFLSAEGIDDSHVERVTETKRGGATVHVSSTTDGVSIDACITLRAKSKSLEFRTKVDWRASERFLKVDIPMAIQADRAQYECQYGMVERPIQKNTRSDEAKYESCTHRFVRVADAGYAAAVVNASTYGSDVSPIHRNTASGPVRGTMIRLSLLSSPLYPDPNTDKGVHEFAWNVVADASMPAVLDEANRLNAAVLPAVPAFDPLAQLNPVDGVMVLDWVKLADDGSGDLILRVYEAVGGEAHARLAVNAALGKATVRECSIMEDARLDAELPAAFADGDPSVARTAQGAMLSLHPFQLATLRVSCGSDGGNTDGNESRSLR
;
A
#
# COMPACT_ATOMS: atom_id res chain seq x y z
N MET A 1 15.02 -14.22 9.63
CA MET A 1 15.94 -13.07 9.79
C MET A 1 17.29 -13.39 10.47
N ARG A 2 17.41 -14.43 11.23
CA ARG A 2 18.66 -14.83 11.93
C ARG A 2 19.94 -14.82 11.05
N GLU A 3 19.84 -15.28 9.80
CA GLU A 3 20.97 -15.27 8.87
C GLU A 3 21.31 -13.86 8.39
N THR A 4 20.33 -12.97 8.30
CA THR A 4 20.55 -11.56 7.88
C THR A 4 21.41 -10.82 8.89
N HIS A 5 21.15 -10.96 10.19
CA HIS A 5 21.98 -10.36 11.26
C HIS A 5 23.45 -10.71 11.10
N ARG A 6 23.72 -12.03 10.94
CA ARG A 6 25.09 -12.53 10.75
C ARG A 6 25.75 -12.01 9.45
N LYS A 7 24.99 -11.95 8.36
CA LYS A 7 25.50 -11.47 7.07
C LYS A 7 25.81 -9.97 7.10
N VAL A 8 24.95 -9.16 7.72
CA VAL A 8 25.18 -7.72 7.89
C VAL A 8 26.46 -7.46 8.68
N ALA A 9 26.63 -8.11 9.85
CA ALA A 9 27.83 -7.97 10.67
C ALA A 9 29.11 -8.35 9.89
N ARG A 10 29.07 -9.44 9.12
CA ARG A 10 30.20 -9.87 8.27
C ARG A 10 30.49 -8.84 7.17
N THR A 11 29.47 -8.34 6.49
CA THR A 11 29.62 -7.34 5.42
C THR A 11 30.23 -6.06 5.96
N VAL A 12 29.70 -5.52 7.06
CA VAL A 12 30.23 -4.31 7.69
C VAL A 12 31.68 -4.50 8.18
N SER A 13 32.00 -5.66 8.76
CA SER A 13 33.38 -5.97 9.16
C SER A 13 34.36 -5.97 7.97
N ASN A 14 33.95 -6.56 6.82
CA ASN A 14 34.73 -6.56 5.59
C ASN A 14 34.91 -5.14 5.04
N VAL A 15 33.83 -4.36 4.97
CA VAL A 15 33.83 -2.97 4.48
C VAL A 15 34.78 -2.08 5.32
N LEU A 16 34.71 -2.19 6.65
CA LEU A 16 35.59 -1.42 7.53
C LEU A 16 37.06 -1.80 7.35
N ALA A 17 37.35 -3.09 7.09
CA ALA A 17 38.71 -3.52 6.79
C ALA A 17 39.24 -2.93 5.47
N LEU A 18 38.39 -2.85 4.44
CA LEU A 18 38.71 -2.22 3.16
C LEU A 18 38.94 -0.70 3.35
N MET A 19 38.14 -0.04 4.19
CA MET A 19 38.30 1.38 4.53
C MET A 19 39.60 1.65 5.30
N ASP A 20 40.08 0.68 6.07
CA ASP A 20 41.40 0.79 6.75
C ASP A 20 42.57 0.66 5.75
N GLU A 21 42.38 -0.08 4.66
CA GLU A 21 43.39 -0.30 3.60
C GLU A 21 43.37 0.79 2.52
N ASP A 22 42.21 1.32 2.15
CA ASP A 22 42.03 2.35 1.13
C ASP A 22 41.28 3.57 1.68
N PRO A 23 41.95 4.75 1.78
CA PRO A 23 41.37 5.94 2.40
C PRO A 23 40.28 6.62 1.58
N ASP A 24 40.20 6.40 0.27
CA ASP A 24 39.19 7.01 -0.60
C ASP A 24 37.99 6.10 -0.82
N PHE A 25 38.07 4.84 -0.38
CA PHE A 25 36.97 3.89 -0.54
C PHE A 25 35.73 4.34 0.23
N THR A 26 34.58 4.41 -0.46
CA THR A 26 33.26 4.74 0.07
C THR A 26 32.32 3.54 -0.01
N TYR A 27 31.36 3.47 0.90
CA TYR A 27 30.36 2.42 0.93
C TYR A 27 29.00 2.94 1.37
N ALA A 28 27.94 2.69 0.60
CA ALA A 28 26.56 3.06 0.92
C ALA A 28 25.80 1.86 1.52
N MET A 29 25.00 2.12 2.56
CA MET A 29 24.13 1.12 3.18
C MET A 29 22.79 1.74 3.56
N SER A 30 21.72 1.06 3.21
CA SER A 30 20.33 1.42 3.53
C SER A 30 19.81 0.69 4.77
N SER A 31 18.50 0.91 5.08
CA SER A 31 17.71 0.14 6.05
C SER A 31 18.11 0.32 7.53
N ALA A 32 17.44 1.25 8.21
CA ALA A 32 17.64 1.54 9.64
C ALA A 32 17.62 0.27 10.53
N GLN A 33 16.78 -0.70 10.16
CA GLN A 33 16.70 -1.99 10.88
C GLN A 33 18.03 -2.74 10.90
N GLN A 34 18.83 -2.68 9.83
CA GLN A 34 20.12 -3.36 9.79
C GLN A 34 21.13 -2.69 10.73
N TYR A 35 21.11 -1.37 10.80
CA TYR A 35 21.93 -0.59 11.77
C TYR A 35 21.50 -0.87 13.21
N ALA A 36 20.19 -0.96 13.48
CA ALA A 36 19.67 -1.29 14.80
C ALA A 36 20.12 -2.69 15.28
N TRP A 37 20.16 -3.68 14.40
CA TRP A 37 20.73 -5.00 14.73
C TRP A 37 22.22 -4.93 15.05
N LEU A 38 23.00 -4.18 14.27
CA LEU A 38 24.43 -3.99 14.53
C LEU A 38 24.68 -3.29 15.87
N GLU A 39 23.92 -2.23 16.16
CA GLU A 39 24.02 -1.50 17.43
C GLU A 39 23.76 -2.41 18.62
N GLN A 40 22.71 -3.25 18.54
CA GLN A 40 22.31 -4.12 19.61
C GLN A 40 23.24 -5.33 19.81
N GLU A 41 23.66 -5.98 18.72
CA GLU A 41 24.35 -7.27 18.76
C GLU A 41 25.87 -7.15 18.63
N HIS A 42 26.36 -6.07 18.00
CA HIS A 42 27.78 -5.84 17.69
C HIS A 42 28.22 -4.39 17.98
N PRO A 43 28.10 -3.89 19.23
CA PRO A 43 28.31 -2.49 19.58
C PRO A 43 29.72 -1.97 19.23
N ASP A 44 30.75 -2.80 19.35
CA ASP A 44 32.13 -2.42 18.97
C ASP A 44 32.27 -2.19 17.46
N LEU A 45 31.62 -3.03 16.65
CA LEU A 45 31.58 -2.89 15.19
C LEU A 45 30.80 -1.65 14.80
N PHE A 46 29.66 -1.41 15.46
CA PHE A 46 28.82 -0.23 15.28
C PHE A 46 29.61 1.07 15.61
N ALA A 47 30.35 1.11 16.70
CA ALA A 47 31.15 2.26 17.06
C ALA A 47 32.24 2.59 16.02
N ARG A 48 32.91 1.57 15.45
CA ARG A 48 33.87 1.76 14.34
C ARG A 48 33.16 2.27 13.07
N MET A 49 32.00 1.75 12.77
CA MET A 49 31.19 2.21 11.63
C MET A 49 30.77 3.68 11.79
N LEU A 50 30.30 4.10 13.00
CA LEU A 50 30.00 5.50 13.30
C LEU A 50 31.16 6.45 13.03
N GLN A 51 32.42 6.01 13.31
CA GLN A 51 33.59 6.80 12.98
C GLN A 51 33.71 7.02 11.46
N ARG A 52 33.48 5.96 10.64
CA ARG A 52 33.55 6.07 9.17
C ARG A 52 32.37 6.89 8.60
N ILE A 53 31.22 6.87 9.28
CA ILE A 53 30.09 7.77 8.94
C ILE A 53 30.50 9.24 9.16
N LYS A 54 31.12 9.56 10.29
CA LYS A 54 31.60 10.91 10.57
C LYS A 54 32.69 11.39 9.59
N GLU A 55 33.49 10.47 9.04
CA GLU A 55 34.47 10.73 7.99
C GLU A 55 33.83 10.91 6.60
N GLY A 56 32.51 10.67 6.43
CA GLY A 56 31.80 10.74 5.15
C GLY A 56 32.09 9.56 4.22
N ARG A 57 32.68 8.48 4.72
CA ARG A 57 33.10 7.31 3.92
C ARG A 57 32.13 6.15 4.00
N PHE A 58 31.50 5.90 5.13
CA PHE A 58 30.37 5.00 5.27
C PHE A 58 29.10 5.86 5.19
N ILE A 59 28.29 5.65 4.17
CA ILE A 59 27.21 6.55 3.76
C ILE A 59 25.86 5.89 4.04
N PRO A 60 25.15 6.27 5.11
CA PRO A 60 23.76 5.87 5.29
C PRO A 60 22.88 6.49 4.20
N VAL A 61 22.10 5.66 3.50
CA VAL A 61 21.21 6.07 2.40
C VAL A 61 19.78 5.59 2.61
N GLY A 62 18.83 6.13 1.85
CA GLY A 62 17.47 5.66 1.72
C GLY A 62 16.50 6.13 2.79
N GLY A 63 16.96 6.46 4.00
CA GLY A 63 16.14 7.05 5.05
C GLY A 63 14.94 6.23 5.53
N MET A 64 14.80 4.96 5.14
CA MET A 64 13.68 4.09 5.47
C MET A 64 14.04 3.07 6.56
N TRP A 65 13.02 2.53 7.24
CA TRP A 65 13.20 1.45 8.21
C TRP A 65 13.76 0.19 7.55
N VAL A 66 13.17 -0.22 6.42
CA VAL A 66 13.70 -1.22 5.48
C VAL A 66 13.45 -0.78 4.04
N GLU A 67 14.12 -1.41 3.06
CA GLU A 67 13.75 -1.33 1.64
C GLU A 67 12.44 -2.11 1.43
N SER A 68 11.30 -1.45 1.61
CA SER A 68 10.00 -2.10 1.59
C SER A 68 9.51 -2.45 0.19
N ASP A 69 8.51 -3.31 0.11
CA ASP A 69 7.58 -3.32 -1.02
C ASP A 69 6.92 -1.94 -1.16
N ASN A 70 6.65 -1.52 -2.40
CA ASN A 70 6.16 -0.17 -2.70
C ASN A 70 4.81 -0.16 -3.41
N MET A 71 4.24 -1.35 -3.59
CA MET A 71 2.95 -1.55 -4.23
C MET A 71 1.86 -1.98 -3.23
N LEU A 72 2.20 -2.86 -2.28
CA LEU A 72 1.24 -3.51 -1.38
C LEU A 72 0.96 -2.74 -0.07
N PRO A 73 1.94 -2.08 0.60
CA PRO A 73 1.69 -1.31 1.81
C PRO A 73 0.75 -0.13 1.59
N THR A 74 0.03 0.27 2.63
CA THR A 74 -0.76 1.51 2.61
C THR A 74 0.15 2.75 2.52
N GLY A 75 -0.42 3.90 2.13
CA GLY A 75 0.32 5.16 2.08
C GLY A 75 0.89 5.56 3.44
N GLU A 76 0.14 5.36 4.54
CA GLU A 76 0.66 5.61 5.88
C GLU A 76 1.84 4.69 6.22
N SER A 77 1.81 3.41 5.84
CA SER A 77 2.96 2.52 6.03
C SER A 77 4.21 3.02 5.31
N LEU A 78 4.08 3.51 4.07
CA LEU A 78 5.21 4.11 3.35
C LEU A 78 5.76 5.36 4.06
N ILE A 79 4.88 6.21 4.60
CA ILE A 79 5.27 7.35 5.45
C ILE A 79 6.00 6.86 6.70
N ARG A 80 5.49 5.80 7.37
CA ARG A 80 6.12 5.26 8.58
C ARG A 80 7.47 4.60 8.30
N GLN A 81 7.66 3.97 7.14
CA GLN A 81 8.99 3.52 6.71
C GLN A 81 10.01 4.66 6.77
N ILE A 82 9.64 5.84 6.25
CA ILE A 82 10.50 7.02 6.25
C ILE A 82 10.61 7.62 7.65
N THR A 83 9.51 7.85 8.36
CA THR A 83 9.55 8.55 9.67
C THR A 83 10.33 7.76 10.71
N PHE A 84 10.18 6.44 10.77
CA PHE A 84 10.95 5.58 11.68
C PHE A 84 12.41 5.47 11.25
N GLY A 85 12.69 5.35 9.94
CA GLY A 85 14.03 5.27 9.40
C GLY A 85 14.82 6.56 9.64
N MET A 86 14.27 7.71 9.23
CA MET A 86 14.91 9.02 9.39
C MET A 86 15.12 9.37 10.86
N ARG A 87 14.16 9.05 11.75
CA ARG A 87 14.32 9.23 13.19
C ARG A 87 15.52 8.44 13.69
N TYR A 88 15.65 7.16 13.32
CA TYR A 88 16.79 6.33 13.70
C TYR A 88 18.11 6.90 13.16
N PHE A 89 18.15 7.28 11.87
CA PHE A 89 19.38 7.84 11.28
C PHE A 89 19.81 9.14 11.95
N ARG A 90 18.87 10.01 12.28
CA ARG A 90 19.16 11.26 13.01
C ARG A 90 19.66 11.00 14.44
N GLU A 91 18.97 10.16 15.19
CA GLU A 91 19.25 9.95 16.62
C GLU A 91 20.47 9.07 16.88
N HIS A 92 20.69 8.03 16.08
CA HIS A 92 21.75 7.04 16.31
C HIS A 92 22.96 7.20 15.40
N LEU A 93 22.79 7.72 14.18
CA LEU A 93 23.88 7.89 13.22
C LEU A 93 24.33 9.35 13.07
N GLY A 94 23.48 10.32 13.45
CA GLY A 94 23.73 11.77 13.32
C GLY A 94 23.69 12.26 11.87
N VAL A 95 22.95 11.60 10.98
CA VAL A 95 22.82 11.92 9.55
C VAL A 95 21.36 11.99 9.12
N GLU A 96 21.11 12.76 8.07
CA GLU A 96 19.82 12.84 7.39
C GLU A 96 20.03 12.56 5.90
N PRO A 97 19.70 11.34 5.40
CA PRO A 97 19.80 11.02 3.98
C PRO A 97 18.94 11.93 3.12
N LYS A 98 19.46 12.38 1.99
CA LYS A 98 18.76 13.26 1.05
C LYS A 98 17.98 12.51 -0.01
N GLY A 99 18.19 11.23 -0.15
CA GLY A 99 17.61 10.47 -1.22
C GLY A 99 16.93 9.18 -0.80
N LEU A 100 15.90 8.86 -1.55
CA LEU A 100 15.18 7.60 -1.46
C LEU A 100 15.95 6.53 -2.25
N TRP A 101 16.31 5.43 -1.58
CA TRP A 101 17.16 4.37 -2.13
C TRP A 101 16.45 3.03 -2.07
N LEU A 102 15.96 2.55 -3.21
CA LEU A 102 15.17 1.32 -3.34
C LEU A 102 15.60 0.54 -4.60
N PRO A 103 16.80 -0.07 -4.58
CA PRO A 103 17.36 -0.67 -5.80
C PRO A 103 16.60 -1.90 -6.31
N ASP A 104 15.88 -2.63 -5.45
CA ASP A 104 15.37 -3.97 -5.75
C ASP A 104 13.86 -4.18 -5.53
N SER A 105 13.08 -3.17 -5.16
CA SER A 105 11.62 -3.33 -4.96
C SER A 105 10.88 -3.56 -6.28
N PHE A 106 9.74 -4.25 -6.24
CA PHE A 106 9.06 -4.82 -7.42
C PHE A 106 8.02 -3.86 -8.01
N GLY A 107 8.47 -2.68 -8.38
CA GLY A 107 7.64 -1.58 -8.87
C GLY A 107 7.35 -0.53 -7.81
N TYR A 108 6.91 0.65 -8.25
CA TYR A 108 6.74 1.82 -7.40
C TYR A 108 5.45 2.54 -7.76
N CYS A 109 4.61 2.79 -6.76
CA CYS A 109 3.33 3.45 -6.98
C CYS A 109 3.48 4.92 -7.38
N GLY A 110 2.49 5.45 -8.08
CA GLY A 110 2.50 6.84 -8.55
C GLY A 110 2.43 7.91 -7.45
N ALA A 111 2.21 7.54 -6.19
CA ALA A 111 2.23 8.47 -5.06
C ALA A 111 3.63 8.71 -4.47
N TRP A 112 4.63 7.92 -4.83
CA TRP A 112 5.98 8.04 -4.27
C TRP A 112 6.62 9.42 -4.44
N PRO A 113 6.57 10.08 -5.63
CA PRO A 113 7.17 11.40 -5.78
C PRO A 113 6.66 12.40 -4.74
N GLN A 114 5.35 12.41 -4.48
CA GLN A 114 4.75 13.27 -3.47
C GLN A 114 5.23 12.91 -2.05
N ILE A 115 5.17 11.62 -1.69
CA ILE A 115 5.59 11.14 -0.36
C ILE A 115 7.06 11.51 -0.12
N ALA A 116 7.94 11.22 -1.07
CA ALA A 116 9.37 11.50 -0.98
C ALA A 116 9.64 13.01 -0.84
N ARG A 117 9.04 13.84 -1.69
CA ARG A 117 9.23 15.31 -1.64
C ARG A 117 8.71 15.90 -0.33
N ARG A 118 7.57 15.43 0.17
CA ARG A 118 7.00 15.89 1.47
C ARG A 118 7.79 15.38 2.68
N ALA A 119 8.66 14.37 2.50
CA ALA A 119 9.63 13.92 3.49
C ALA A 119 10.95 14.71 3.44
N GLY A 120 11.14 15.56 2.44
CA GLY A 120 12.37 16.33 2.22
C GLY A 120 13.40 15.61 1.35
N PHE A 121 13.05 14.49 0.71
CA PHE A 121 13.97 13.85 -0.23
C PHE A 121 14.12 14.66 -1.53
N GLU A 122 15.34 14.70 -2.02
CA GLU A 122 15.73 15.45 -3.22
C GLU A 122 15.83 14.56 -4.45
N TRP A 123 16.12 13.26 -4.27
CA TRP A 123 16.36 12.30 -5.34
C TRP A 123 15.90 10.90 -5.01
N PHE A 124 15.72 10.09 -6.07
CA PHE A 124 15.34 8.68 -6.00
C PHE A 124 16.25 7.82 -6.85
N LEU A 125 16.67 6.67 -6.31
CA LEU A 125 17.46 5.66 -7.00
C LEU A 125 16.78 4.31 -6.95
N THR A 126 16.66 3.69 -8.13
CA THR A 126 16.34 2.26 -8.28
C THR A 126 17.09 1.66 -9.46
N GLN A 127 17.22 0.34 -9.46
CA GLN A 127 17.79 -0.43 -10.58
C GLN A 127 16.77 -1.42 -11.13
N LYS A 128 15.75 -1.80 -10.35
CA LYS A 128 14.87 -2.93 -10.66
C LYS A 128 14.12 -2.82 -11.97
N ILE A 129 13.75 -1.61 -12.39
CA ILE A 129 12.99 -1.40 -13.64
C ILE A 129 13.79 -1.80 -14.90
N SER A 130 15.12 -1.90 -14.83
CA SER A 130 15.94 -2.45 -15.93
C SER A 130 15.69 -3.95 -16.22
N TRP A 131 15.00 -4.64 -15.29
CA TRP A 131 14.63 -6.05 -15.40
C TRP A 131 13.34 -6.28 -16.19
N ASN A 132 12.70 -5.24 -16.69
CA ASN A 132 11.51 -5.36 -17.54
C ASN A 132 11.73 -6.38 -18.67
N ASP A 133 10.84 -7.37 -18.79
CA ASP A 133 10.91 -8.48 -19.73
C ASP A 133 10.43 -8.13 -21.16
N THR A 134 9.58 -7.12 -21.28
CA THR A 134 8.87 -6.81 -22.53
C THR A 134 9.34 -5.50 -23.16
N THR A 135 9.48 -4.43 -22.36
CA THR A 135 9.88 -3.10 -22.83
C THR A 135 11.10 -2.58 -22.08
N LYS A 136 11.99 -1.90 -22.79
CA LYS A 136 13.09 -1.16 -22.17
C LYS A 136 12.59 0.19 -21.71
N PHE A 137 12.89 0.55 -20.45
CA PHE A 137 12.55 1.87 -19.92
C PHE A 137 13.30 2.96 -20.69
N PRO A 138 12.65 4.08 -21.05
CA PRO A 138 13.21 5.03 -22.01
C PRO A 138 14.33 5.92 -21.47
N HIS A 139 14.53 6.01 -20.16
CA HIS A 139 15.47 6.92 -19.51
C HIS A 139 16.27 6.22 -18.40
N HIS A 140 17.46 6.77 -18.11
CA HIS A 140 18.25 6.45 -16.90
C HIS A 140 18.28 7.62 -15.92
N SER A 141 18.24 8.87 -16.42
CA SER A 141 18.24 10.08 -15.62
C SER A 141 17.08 10.98 -16.05
N PHE A 142 16.12 11.21 -15.16
CA PHE A 142 14.88 11.90 -15.50
C PHE A 142 14.19 12.46 -14.25
N GLU A 143 13.23 13.34 -14.42
CA GLU A 143 12.28 13.67 -13.37
C GLU A 143 11.09 12.70 -13.40
N TRP A 144 10.87 12.02 -12.27
CA TRP A 144 9.69 11.19 -12.08
C TRP A 144 8.54 12.02 -11.52
N GLU A 145 7.45 12.13 -12.30
CA GLU A 145 6.24 12.87 -11.92
C GLU A 145 5.17 11.92 -11.38
N GLY A 146 4.73 12.16 -10.14
CA GLY A 146 3.66 11.43 -9.47
C GLY A 146 2.26 11.76 -9.98
N ILE A 147 1.27 11.09 -9.37
CA ILE A 147 -0.15 11.29 -9.72
C ILE A 147 -0.65 12.69 -9.38
N ASP A 148 -0.06 13.35 -8.38
CA ASP A 148 -0.37 14.71 -7.93
C ASP A 148 0.42 15.80 -8.68
N GLY A 149 1.35 15.41 -9.56
CA GLY A 149 2.23 16.34 -10.30
C GLY A 149 3.55 16.66 -9.57
N SER A 150 3.77 16.16 -8.36
CA SER A 150 5.08 16.28 -7.68
C SER A 150 6.17 15.59 -8.48
N ARG A 151 7.39 16.15 -8.51
CA ARG A 151 8.53 15.61 -9.25
C ARG A 151 9.72 15.35 -8.35
N ILE A 152 10.44 14.27 -8.64
CA ILE A 152 11.70 13.90 -7.98
C ILE A 152 12.74 13.45 -9.01
N LEU A 153 13.96 13.99 -8.90
CA LEU A 153 15.06 13.58 -9.78
C LEU A 153 15.38 12.11 -9.54
N THR A 154 15.37 11.31 -10.60
CA THR A 154 15.47 9.86 -10.56
C THR A 154 16.64 9.38 -11.41
N HIS A 155 17.39 8.39 -10.91
CA HIS A 155 18.46 7.75 -11.67
C HIS A 155 18.38 6.22 -11.57
N PHE A 156 18.47 5.56 -12.74
CA PHE A 156 18.65 4.12 -12.87
C PHE A 156 20.09 3.83 -13.30
N PRO A 157 20.87 3.03 -12.55
CA PRO A 157 22.22 2.68 -12.95
C PRO A 157 22.27 2.05 -14.34
N PRO A 158 22.98 2.62 -15.33
CA PRO A 158 23.02 2.07 -16.69
C PRO A 158 23.74 0.73 -16.81
N SER A 159 24.33 0.26 -15.72
CA SER A 159 24.91 -1.08 -15.60
C SER A 159 23.86 -2.21 -15.52
N ASP A 160 22.59 -1.88 -15.34
CA ASP A 160 21.48 -2.81 -15.14
C ASP A 160 21.73 -3.82 -14.02
N THR A 161 22.55 -3.45 -13.04
CA THR A 161 22.88 -4.26 -11.85
C THR A 161 23.21 -3.39 -10.66
N TYR A 162 22.92 -3.90 -9.47
CA TYR A 162 23.36 -3.35 -8.19
C TYR A 162 24.52 -4.13 -7.56
N GLY A 163 25.03 -5.15 -8.27
CA GLY A 163 26.08 -6.07 -7.81
C GLY A 163 27.27 -6.19 -8.78
N SER A 164 27.70 -5.08 -9.43
CA SER A 164 28.81 -5.08 -10.36
C SER A 164 30.10 -5.60 -9.72
N THR A 165 30.90 -6.28 -10.51
CA THR A 165 32.28 -6.70 -10.17
C THR A 165 33.34 -5.71 -10.61
N VAL A 166 32.93 -4.56 -11.18
CA VAL A 166 33.80 -3.54 -11.75
C VAL A 166 34.67 -4.11 -12.86
N SER A 167 34.11 -4.96 -13.71
CA SER A 167 34.81 -5.48 -14.87
C SER A 167 34.79 -4.46 -16.02
N MET A 168 35.82 -4.46 -16.86
CA MET A 168 35.85 -3.61 -18.07
C MET A 168 34.63 -3.84 -18.97
N GLN A 169 34.13 -5.05 -19.01
CA GLN A 169 32.93 -5.38 -19.79
C GLN A 169 31.68 -4.67 -19.24
N GLU A 170 31.51 -4.63 -17.92
CA GLU A 170 30.40 -3.92 -17.26
C GLU A 170 30.53 -2.39 -17.43
N LEU A 171 31.73 -1.83 -17.33
CA LEU A 171 31.97 -0.40 -17.56
C LEU A 171 31.62 0.01 -18.99
N GLN A 172 32.09 -0.75 -19.98
CA GLN A 172 31.75 -0.51 -21.40
C GLN A 172 30.26 -0.74 -21.69
N TYR A 173 29.63 -1.71 -21.02
CA TYR A 173 28.19 -1.92 -21.13
C TYR A 173 27.42 -0.72 -20.61
N SER A 174 27.73 -0.25 -19.39
CA SER A 174 27.11 0.92 -18.76
C SER A 174 27.18 2.15 -19.67
N GLN A 175 28.36 2.43 -20.25
CA GLN A 175 28.56 3.55 -21.19
C GLN A 175 27.69 3.43 -22.44
N ARG A 176 27.59 2.24 -23.04
CA ARG A 176 26.77 2.03 -24.25
C ARG A 176 25.28 2.10 -23.94
N ASN A 177 24.90 1.55 -22.78
CA ASN A 177 23.51 1.42 -22.36
C ASN A 177 22.91 2.74 -21.89
N PHE A 178 23.71 3.69 -21.39
CA PHE A 178 23.21 4.96 -20.87
C PHE A 178 22.47 5.75 -21.95
N LEU A 179 21.15 5.94 -21.74
CA LEU A 179 20.28 6.54 -22.76
C LEU A 179 20.37 8.07 -22.76
N ASP A 180 20.53 8.70 -21.61
CA ASP A 180 20.51 10.16 -21.43
C ASP A 180 21.92 10.77 -21.42
N LYS A 181 22.91 10.11 -21.99
CA LYS A 181 24.32 10.52 -22.02
C LYS A 181 24.59 11.81 -22.83
N ASP A 182 23.64 12.21 -23.66
CA ASP A 182 23.73 13.48 -24.39
C ASP A 182 23.35 14.68 -23.50
N LEU A 183 22.60 14.44 -22.41
CA LEU A 183 22.21 15.41 -21.41
C LEU A 183 23.16 15.44 -20.21
N SER A 184 23.52 14.25 -19.67
CA SER A 184 24.52 14.14 -18.62
C SER A 184 25.50 13.00 -18.92
N ARG A 185 26.77 13.22 -18.60
CA ARG A 185 27.83 12.21 -18.71
C ARG A 185 28.12 11.49 -17.41
N ASN A 186 27.33 11.75 -16.38
CA ASN A 186 27.48 11.21 -15.03
C ASN A 186 26.51 10.06 -14.78
N ALA A 187 27.01 8.93 -14.29
CA ALA A 187 26.20 7.79 -13.91
C ALA A 187 26.83 7.07 -12.69
N ILE A 188 26.00 6.35 -11.92
CA ILE A 188 26.49 5.53 -10.81
C ILE A 188 26.68 4.08 -11.25
N LEU A 189 27.73 3.44 -10.72
CA LEU A 189 27.94 2.00 -10.76
C LEU A 189 27.89 1.45 -9.34
N LEU A 190 26.86 0.70 -9.01
CA LEU A 190 26.74 -0.01 -7.74
C LEU A 190 27.55 -1.31 -7.83
N TYR A 191 28.47 -1.56 -6.87
CA TYR A 191 29.36 -2.69 -6.93
C TYR A 191 29.54 -3.41 -5.59
N GLY A 192 29.90 -4.66 -5.67
CA GLY A 192 30.06 -5.55 -4.53
C GLY A 192 29.06 -6.71 -4.57
N TYR A 193 29.33 -7.77 -3.83
CA TYR A 193 28.38 -8.87 -3.67
C TYR A 193 27.17 -8.42 -2.84
N SER A 194 26.00 -8.55 -3.41
CA SER A 194 24.72 -8.03 -2.88
C SER A 194 23.88 -9.12 -2.20
N ASP A 195 23.18 -9.96 -2.94
CA ASP A 195 22.14 -10.87 -2.43
C ASP A 195 22.61 -11.87 -1.37
N GLY A 196 23.70 -12.27 -1.26
CA GLY A 196 24.21 -13.12 -0.17
C GLY A 196 24.91 -12.33 0.93
N GLY A 197 25.06 -11.03 0.76
CA GLY A 197 25.92 -10.15 1.54
C GLY A 197 27.41 -10.43 1.25
N GLY A 198 28.27 -9.57 1.77
CA GLY A 198 29.72 -9.63 1.61
C GLY A 198 30.30 -8.30 1.15
N GLY A 199 29.54 -7.55 0.33
CA GLY A 199 29.96 -6.25 -0.21
C GLY A 199 31.15 -6.36 -1.17
N PRO A 200 31.91 -5.28 -1.34
CA PRO A 200 33.06 -5.23 -2.24
C PRO A 200 34.20 -6.14 -1.79
N THR A 201 35.02 -6.51 -2.76
CA THR A 201 36.30 -7.22 -2.54
C THR A 201 37.49 -6.30 -2.77
N ARG A 202 38.67 -6.68 -2.26
CA ARG A 202 39.93 -5.98 -2.55
C ARG A 202 40.20 -5.84 -4.04
N GLU A 203 39.84 -6.88 -4.82
CA GLU A 203 40.02 -6.86 -6.27
C GLU A 203 39.12 -5.82 -6.94
N MET A 204 37.87 -5.68 -6.52
CA MET A 204 36.94 -4.64 -7.04
C MET A 204 37.47 -3.24 -6.75
N VAL A 205 37.91 -2.99 -5.52
CA VAL A 205 38.53 -1.71 -5.11
C VAL A 205 39.79 -1.43 -5.94
N ALA A 206 40.66 -2.44 -6.11
CA ALA A 206 41.87 -2.31 -6.91
C ALA A 206 41.59 -2.07 -8.41
N ARG A 207 40.49 -2.61 -8.96
CA ARG A 207 40.04 -2.33 -10.34
C ARG A 207 39.69 -0.86 -10.53
N ILE A 208 38.95 -0.24 -9.61
CA ILE A 208 38.63 1.19 -9.68
C ILE A 208 39.91 2.01 -9.77
N ARG A 209 40.92 1.69 -8.96
CA ARG A 209 42.20 2.38 -8.99
C ARG A 209 42.98 2.20 -10.30
N ARG A 210 42.99 0.97 -10.85
CA ARG A 210 43.67 0.67 -12.12
C ARG A 210 42.99 1.28 -13.32
N ASP A 211 41.64 1.26 -13.32
CA ASP A 211 40.82 1.59 -14.48
C ASP A 211 40.32 3.04 -14.44
N HIS A 212 40.77 3.85 -13.47
CA HIS A 212 40.35 5.24 -13.22
C HIS A 212 40.32 6.11 -14.47
N ASP A 213 41.35 6.05 -15.30
CA ASP A 213 41.47 6.83 -16.54
C ASP A 213 42.11 5.96 -17.65
N LEU A 214 41.43 4.84 -17.98
CA LEU A 214 41.93 3.90 -18.95
C LEU A 214 41.39 4.25 -20.36
N ALA A 215 42.31 4.38 -21.32
CA ALA A 215 41.94 4.67 -22.71
C ALA A 215 40.96 3.63 -23.27
N GLY A 216 39.81 4.07 -23.80
CA GLY A 216 38.76 3.22 -24.35
C GLY A 216 37.73 2.72 -23.33
N ALA A 217 37.79 3.18 -22.10
CA ALA A 217 36.80 2.95 -21.06
C ALA A 217 36.24 4.27 -20.52
N PRO A 218 35.04 4.28 -19.93
CA PRO A 218 34.59 5.42 -19.14
C PRO A 218 35.51 5.62 -17.93
N SER A 219 35.76 6.88 -17.54
CA SER A 219 36.46 7.18 -16.30
C SER A 219 35.60 6.70 -15.11
N ILE A 220 36.24 6.11 -14.10
CA ILE A 220 35.60 5.63 -12.90
C ILE A 220 36.35 6.10 -11.65
N ASP A 221 35.61 6.49 -10.63
CA ASP A 221 36.16 6.90 -9.33
C ASP A 221 35.21 6.53 -8.19
N PHE A 222 35.72 6.58 -6.94
CA PHE A 222 34.87 6.52 -5.78
C PHE A 222 34.06 7.81 -5.66
N GLY A 223 32.82 7.70 -5.22
CA GLY A 223 31.93 8.84 -5.04
C GLY A 223 30.80 8.55 -4.08
N THR A 224 29.95 9.52 -3.90
CA THR A 224 28.72 9.41 -3.10
C THR A 224 27.49 9.56 -3.97
N PRO A 225 26.33 9.00 -3.55
CA PRO A 225 25.10 9.24 -4.27
C PRO A 225 24.73 10.72 -4.39
N ASP A 226 24.92 11.51 -3.32
CA ASP A 226 24.60 12.95 -3.34
C ASP A 226 25.44 13.69 -4.39
N GLU A 227 26.75 13.42 -4.49
CA GLU A 227 27.63 14.01 -5.51
C GLU A 227 27.16 13.67 -6.93
N LEU A 228 26.67 12.44 -7.17
CA LEU A 228 26.10 12.08 -8.47
C LEU A 228 24.86 12.92 -8.76
N PHE A 229 23.91 12.94 -7.83
CA PHE A 229 22.64 13.62 -8.05
C PHE A 229 22.80 15.13 -8.16
N ASP A 230 23.76 15.74 -7.46
CA ASP A 230 24.12 17.15 -7.64
C ASP A 230 24.63 17.43 -9.07
N ARG A 231 25.49 16.56 -9.62
CA ARG A 231 25.99 16.69 -11.01
C ARG A 231 24.88 16.44 -12.03
N VAL A 232 24.07 15.41 -11.85
CA VAL A 232 22.95 15.10 -12.76
C VAL A 232 21.90 16.22 -12.74
N ARG A 233 21.60 16.79 -11.54
CA ARG A 233 20.70 17.93 -11.40
C ARG A 233 21.22 19.13 -12.18
N HIS A 234 22.49 19.48 -11.97
CA HIS A 234 23.14 20.57 -12.69
C HIS A 234 23.03 20.37 -14.21
N ASP A 235 23.43 19.18 -14.71
CA ASP A 235 23.47 18.90 -16.14
C ASP A 235 22.08 18.90 -16.80
N ILE A 236 21.08 18.27 -16.18
CA ILE A 236 19.78 17.98 -16.80
C ILE A 236 18.74 19.03 -16.42
N VAL A 237 18.68 19.44 -15.13
CA VAL A 237 17.61 20.32 -14.65
C VAL A 237 18.01 21.77 -14.76
N ASP A 238 19.24 22.14 -14.36
CA ASP A 238 19.65 23.54 -14.27
C ASP A 238 20.12 24.07 -15.64
N GLU A 239 20.94 23.31 -16.38
CA GLU A 239 21.51 23.73 -17.66
C GLU A 239 20.57 23.45 -18.87
N ALA A 240 19.70 22.44 -18.77
CA ALA A 240 18.82 22.02 -19.87
C ALA A 240 17.35 21.82 -19.43
N PRO A 241 16.71 22.80 -18.77
CA PRO A 241 15.36 22.61 -18.17
C PRO A 241 14.28 22.26 -19.21
N ASP A 242 14.39 22.75 -20.44
CA ASP A 242 13.43 22.47 -21.53
C ASP A 242 13.63 21.09 -22.16
N GLU A 243 14.78 20.43 -21.91
CA GLU A 243 15.13 19.12 -22.43
C GLU A 243 15.05 18.03 -21.36
N THR A 244 14.79 18.40 -20.09
CA THR A 244 14.69 17.46 -18.95
C THR A 244 13.65 16.38 -19.26
N PRO A 245 14.04 15.09 -19.32
CA PRO A 245 13.08 14.01 -19.49
C PRO A 245 12.13 13.93 -18.30
N VAL A 246 10.85 13.72 -18.55
CA VAL A 246 9.82 13.55 -17.51
C VAL A 246 9.07 12.26 -17.76
N PHE A 247 9.03 11.37 -16.77
CA PHE A 247 8.20 10.17 -16.79
C PHE A 247 7.09 10.31 -15.75
N LYS A 248 5.82 10.18 -16.17
CA LYS A 248 4.65 10.36 -15.32
C LYS A 248 3.96 9.07 -14.97
N GLY A 249 3.57 8.93 -13.70
CA GLY A 249 2.75 7.82 -13.18
C GLY A 249 3.54 6.75 -12.44
N GLU A 250 3.02 5.54 -12.38
CA GLU A 250 3.67 4.42 -11.70
C GLU A 250 4.89 3.91 -12.48
N LEU A 251 5.93 3.50 -11.77
CA LEU A 251 7.04 2.72 -12.33
C LEU A 251 6.67 1.24 -12.19
N TYR A 252 5.90 0.74 -13.17
CA TYR A 252 5.46 -0.66 -13.20
C TYR A 252 6.64 -1.56 -13.57
N LEU A 253 6.88 -2.62 -12.79
CA LEU A 253 7.84 -3.64 -13.13
C LEU A 253 7.18 -4.70 -14.03
N GLU A 254 7.69 -4.86 -15.26
CA GLU A 254 7.23 -5.86 -16.22
C GLU A 254 7.87 -7.23 -15.94
N LEU A 255 7.84 -7.66 -14.69
CA LEU A 255 8.36 -8.91 -14.14
C LEU A 255 7.80 -9.10 -12.72
N HIS A 256 7.98 -10.27 -12.11
CA HIS A 256 7.64 -10.53 -10.69
C HIS A 256 6.16 -10.29 -10.33
N ARG A 257 5.24 -10.59 -11.24
CA ARG A 257 3.81 -10.31 -11.10
C ARG A 257 3.10 -11.23 -10.10
N ALA A 258 3.63 -12.46 -9.86
CA ALA A 258 3.09 -13.37 -8.86
C ALA A 258 3.24 -12.84 -7.43
N THR A 259 4.16 -11.90 -7.20
CA THR A 259 4.36 -11.24 -5.91
C THR A 259 3.12 -10.49 -5.40
N LEU A 260 2.18 -10.17 -6.28
CA LEU A 260 0.88 -9.61 -5.91
C LEU A 260 -0.05 -10.66 -5.24
N THR A 261 0.28 -11.96 -5.35
CA THR A 261 -0.59 -13.06 -4.89
C THR A 261 0.12 -14.06 -3.98
N SER A 262 1.38 -14.43 -4.26
CA SER A 262 2.15 -15.42 -3.50
C SER A 262 2.16 -15.14 -1.98
N GLN A 263 2.03 -16.18 -1.15
CA GLN A 263 1.97 -16.10 0.31
C GLN A 263 0.83 -15.18 0.80
N GLN A 264 -0.39 -15.53 0.48
CA GLN A 264 -1.61 -14.74 0.77
C GLN A 264 -1.72 -14.34 2.25
N GLU A 265 -1.24 -15.17 3.18
CA GLU A 265 -1.26 -14.85 4.62
C GLU A 265 -0.36 -13.63 4.97
N MET A 266 0.67 -13.32 4.17
CA MET A 266 1.47 -12.11 4.36
C MET A 266 0.65 -10.87 4.02
N LYS A 267 -0.04 -10.88 2.89
CA LYS A 267 -0.91 -9.80 2.42
C LYS A 267 -2.08 -9.56 3.37
N ARG A 268 -2.73 -10.66 3.79
CA ARG A 268 -3.86 -10.63 4.74
C ARG A 268 -3.43 -10.12 6.11
N GLY A 269 -2.28 -10.60 6.62
CA GLY A 269 -1.71 -10.18 7.89
C GLY A 269 -1.36 -8.70 7.88
N CYS A 270 -0.63 -8.23 6.87
CA CYS A 270 -0.27 -6.83 6.69
C CYS A 270 -1.51 -5.92 6.64
N ARG A 271 -2.48 -6.21 5.76
CA ARG A 271 -3.71 -5.41 5.61
C ARG A 271 -4.51 -5.33 6.92
N ARG A 272 -4.62 -6.44 7.65
CA ARG A 272 -5.34 -6.47 8.93
C ARG A 272 -4.62 -5.67 10.00
N GLU A 273 -3.31 -5.78 10.08
CA GLU A 273 -2.52 -5.05 11.07
C GLU A 273 -2.50 -3.55 10.80
N GLU A 274 -2.33 -3.12 9.54
CA GLU A 274 -2.44 -1.71 9.13
C GLU A 274 -3.79 -1.09 9.54
N ASN A 275 -4.90 -1.76 9.22
CA ASN A 275 -6.23 -1.27 9.57
C ASN A 275 -6.49 -1.26 11.09
N LEU A 276 -5.92 -2.20 11.82
CA LEU A 276 -6.05 -2.25 13.28
C LEU A 276 -5.16 -1.20 13.96
N LEU A 277 -3.95 -0.94 13.46
CA LEU A 277 -3.08 0.17 13.89
C LEU A 277 -3.80 1.51 13.73
N ARG A 278 -4.40 1.75 12.55
CA ARG A 278 -5.19 2.96 12.28
C ARG A 278 -6.29 3.15 13.32
N THR A 279 -7.05 2.11 13.60
CA THR A 279 -8.14 2.13 14.58
C THR A 279 -7.62 2.31 16.01
N THR A 280 -6.53 1.62 16.36
CA THR A 280 -5.94 1.65 17.71
C THR A 280 -5.31 3.01 18.01
N GLU A 281 -4.53 3.59 17.08
CA GLU A 281 -3.96 4.94 17.28
C GLU A 281 -5.06 6.00 17.43
N TYR A 282 -6.13 5.89 16.64
CA TYR A 282 -7.29 6.78 16.79
C TYR A 282 -7.96 6.68 18.16
N LEU A 283 -8.22 5.47 18.65
CA LEU A 283 -8.79 5.24 19.98
C LEU A 283 -7.87 5.73 21.08
N CYS A 284 -6.57 5.48 20.98
CA CYS A 284 -5.57 5.97 21.93
C CYS A 284 -5.50 7.49 21.95
N ALA A 285 -5.56 8.14 20.77
CA ALA A 285 -5.63 9.60 20.66
C ALA A 285 -6.92 10.15 21.31
N ALA A 286 -8.06 9.52 21.03
CA ALA A 286 -9.34 9.88 21.65
C ALA A 286 -9.30 9.70 23.17
N ALA A 287 -8.77 8.58 23.67
CA ALA A 287 -8.61 8.34 25.10
C ALA A 287 -7.73 9.41 25.76
N SER A 288 -6.66 9.83 25.09
CA SER A 288 -5.77 10.90 25.59
C SER A 288 -6.47 12.27 25.66
N VAL A 289 -7.35 12.57 24.69
CA VAL A 289 -8.11 13.83 24.64
C VAL A 289 -9.22 13.84 25.70
N PHE A 290 -9.98 12.75 25.84
CA PHE A 290 -11.14 12.70 26.74
C PHE A 290 -10.77 12.38 28.19
N ASN A 291 -9.70 11.62 28.45
CA ASN A 291 -9.27 11.22 29.77
C ASN A 291 -7.82 11.65 30.08
N PRO A 292 -7.58 12.74 30.80
CA PRO A 292 -6.22 13.22 31.12
C PRO A 292 -5.37 12.23 31.93
N LYS A 293 -5.98 11.16 32.50
CA LYS A 293 -5.25 10.11 33.21
C LYS A 293 -4.76 9.01 32.30
N TYR A 294 -5.27 8.93 31.08
CA TYR A 294 -4.82 7.94 30.10
C TYR A 294 -3.37 8.22 29.70
N ARG A 295 -2.60 7.14 29.53
CA ARG A 295 -1.22 7.20 29.06
C ARG A 295 -1.17 6.56 27.68
N TYR A 296 -0.85 7.36 26.67
CA TYR A 296 -0.68 6.88 25.30
C TYR A 296 0.47 5.87 25.22
N PRO A 297 0.26 4.63 24.75
CA PRO A 297 1.26 3.54 24.78
C PRO A 297 2.25 3.65 23.62
N ARG A 298 2.99 4.77 23.54
CA ARG A 298 3.86 5.12 22.42
C ARG A 298 4.92 4.05 22.12
N GLU A 299 5.70 3.66 23.13
CA GLU A 299 6.80 2.70 22.95
C GLU A 299 6.30 1.35 22.43
N GLU A 300 5.12 0.92 22.87
CA GLU A 300 4.51 -0.33 22.46
C GLU A 300 4.00 -0.25 21.02
N LEU A 301 3.31 0.82 20.66
CA LEU A 301 2.86 1.08 19.29
C LEU A 301 4.06 1.22 18.33
N ASP A 302 5.12 1.92 18.74
CA ASP A 302 6.37 2.04 17.97
C ASP A 302 7.02 0.66 17.74
N GLY A 303 6.98 -0.21 18.75
CA GLY A 303 7.46 -1.60 18.64
C GLY A 303 6.69 -2.43 17.62
N ILE A 304 5.35 -2.33 17.65
CA ILE A 304 4.46 -3.01 16.70
C ILE A 304 4.67 -2.44 15.29
N TRP A 305 4.71 -1.11 15.13
CA TRP A 305 5.05 -0.49 13.85
C TRP A 305 6.37 -1.02 13.28
N LYS A 306 7.45 -1.04 14.06
CA LYS A 306 8.75 -1.54 13.59
C LYS A 306 8.70 -2.98 13.11
N THR A 307 7.89 -3.82 13.76
CA THR A 307 7.69 -5.21 13.34
C THR A 307 6.92 -5.29 12.02
N LEU A 308 5.83 -4.54 11.89
CA LEU A 308 5.06 -4.46 10.64
C LEU A 308 5.93 -3.96 9.49
N LEU A 309 6.66 -2.84 9.70
CA LEU A 309 7.54 -2.24 8.70
C LEU A 309 8.64 -3.21 8.24
N LEU A 310 9.21 -4.01 9.17
CA LEU A 310 10.15 -5.06 8.82
C LEU A 310 9.51 -6.15 7.96
N ASN A 311 8.28 -6.57 8.30
CA ASN A 311 7.54 -7.58 7.54
C ASN A 311 7.04 -7.07 6.17
N GLN A 312 7.15 -5.76 5.90
CA GLN A 312 6.90 -5.15 4.59
C GLN A 312 8.14 -5.12 3.69
N PHE A 313 9.29 -5.69 4.11
CA PHE A 313 10.46 -5.85 3.25
C PHE A 313 10.08 -6.50 1.92
N HIS A 314 10.72 -6.04 0.82
CA HIS A 314 10.31 -6.37 -0.54
C HIS A 314 10.38 -7.86 -0.95
N ASP A 315 10.92 -8.74 -0.11
CA ASP A 315 10.84 -10.20 -0.26
C ASP A 315 9.91 -10.87 0.77
N ILE A 316 9.51 -10.18 1.85
CA ILE A 316 8.63 -10.78 2.87
C ILE A 316 7.17 -10.61 2.48
N LEU A 317 6.70 -9.38 2.36
CA LEU A 317 5.30 -9.10 2.01
C LEU A 317 4.91 -9.63 0.63
N PRO A 318 5.74 -9.52 -0.42
CA PRO A 318 5.49 -10.11 -1.72
C PRO A 318 5.40 -11.65 -1.73
N GLY A 319 6.01 -12.32 -0.76
CA GLY A 319 5.94 -13.77 -0.64
C GLY A 319 7.09 -14.54 -1.27
N SER A 320 8.21 -13.87 -1.56
CA SER A 320 9.38 -14.44 -2.23
C SER A 320 10.51 -14.85 -1.28
N ALA A 321 10.32 -14.75 0.04
CA ALA A 321 11.28 -15.23 1.02
C ALA A 321 11.17 -16.74 1.27
N ILE A 322 12.14 -17.28 2.01
CA ILE A 322 12.13 -18.70 2.43
C ILE A 322 11.08 -18.97 3.53
N ALA A 323 10.63 -20.21 3.64
CA ALA A 323 9.62 -20.66 4.58
C ALA A 323 9.83 -20.20 6.04
N TRP A 324 11.07 -20.07 6.50
CA TRP A 324 11.37 -19.64 7.88
C TRP A 324 10.96 -18.18 8.12
N VAL A 325 11.19 -17.32 7.14
CA VAL A 325 10.83 -15.91 7.21
C VAL A 325 9.32 -15.76 7.27
N HIS A 326 8.58 -16.43 6.38
CA HIS A 326 7.13 -16.39 6.36
C HIS A 326 6.49 -16.97 7.63
N ARG A 327 7.06 -18.06 8.21
CA ARG A 327 6.58 -18.56 9.51
C ARG A 327 6.75 -17.55 10.64
N GLN A 328 7.88 -16.81 10.64
CA GLN A 328 8.10 -15.77 11.63
C GLN A 328 7.13 -14.62 11.42
N ALA A 329 7.00 -14.10 10.21
CA ALA A 329 6.09 -13.01 9.91
C ALA A 329 4.62 -13.35 10.28
N ARG A 330 4.16 -14.58 10.00
CA ARG A 330 2.84 -15.04 10.47
C ARG A 330 2.70 -15.00 11.99
N ALA A 331 3.74 -15.44 12.73
CA ALA A 331 3.72 -15.40 14.18
C ALA A 331 3.72 -13.96 14.71
N ASP A 332 4.44 -13.07 14.06
CA ASP A 332 4.46 -11.63 14.38
C ASP A 332 3.09 -11.00 14.16
N TYR A 333 2.43 -11.21 13.02
CA TYR A 333 1.07 -10.74 12.76
C TYR A 333 0.07 -11.26 13.82
N VAL A 334 0.11 -12.53 14.17
CA VAL A 334 -0.79 -13.10 15.20
C VAL A 334 -0.59 -12.42 16.56
N ARG A 335 0.66 -12.24 16.99
CA ARG A 335 1.01 -11.59 18.26
C ARG A 335 0.57 -10.12 18.27
N ASP A 336 0.93 -9.36 17.24
CA ASP A 336 0.76 -7.91 17.20
C ASP A 336 -0.71 -7.54 16.99
N ILE A 337 -1.46 -8.27 16.17
CA ILE A 337 -2.92 -8.12 16.03
C ILE A 337 -3.64 -8.39 17.35
N ALA A 338 -3.24 -9.42 18.09
CA ALA A 338 -3.83 -9.69 19.41
C ALA A 338 -3.54 -8.55 20.38
N ARG A 339 -2.29 -8.06 20.44
CA ARG A 339 -1.92 -6.97 21.34
C ARG A 339 -2.59 -5.64 20.98
N LEU A 340 -2.70 -5.31 19.69
CA LEU A 340 -3.42 -4.12 19.24
C LEU A 340 -4.90 -4.14 19.66
N ARG A 341 -5.55 -5.30 19.63
CA ARG A 341 -6.92 -5.45 20.13
C ARG A 341 -7.02 -5.15 21.62
N ASP A 342 -6.06 -5.61 22.40
CA ASP A 342 -6.01 -5.32 23.85
C ASP A 342 -5.81 -3.81 24.08
N ILE A 343 -4.86 -3.18 23.40
CA ILE A 343 -4.62 -1.73 23.49
C ILE A 343 -5.88 -0.95 23.10
N ALA A 344 -6.55 -1.32 22.03
CA ALA A 344 -7.79 -0.70 21.58
C ALA A 344 -8.92 -0.84 22.63
N ALA A 345 -9.03 -2.02 23.25
CA ALA A 345 -9.99 -2.27 24.33
C ALA A 345 -9.68 -1.43 25.59
N GLU A 346 -8.41 -1.34 26.00
CA GLU A 346 -7.94 -0.48 27.10
C GLU A 346 -8.26 1.00 26.83
N ALA A 347 -8.00 1.50 25.62
CA ALA A 347 -8.35 2.86 25.22
C ALA A 347 -9.86 3.10 25.24
N GLY A 348 -10.65 2.16 24.69
CA GLY A 348 -12.11 2.20 24.72
C GLY A 348 -12.68 2.23 26.13
N ALA A 349 -12.18 1.39 27.02
CA ALA A 349 -12.57 1.39 28.43
C ALA A 349 -12.20 2.71 29.14
N SER A 350 -11.05 3.31 28.79
CA SER A 350 -10.64 4.62 29.31
C SER A 350 -11.59 5.73 28.90
N ILE A 351 -12.04 5.76 27.64
CA ILE A 351 -13.05 6.72 27.17
C ILE A 351 -14.37 6.52 27.91
N ALA A 352 -14.85 5.27 28.02
CA ALA A 352 -16.10 4.95 28.71
C ALA A 352 -16.08 5.34 30.19
N SER A 353 -14.95 5.27 30.89
CA SER A 353 -14.82 5.57 32.30
C SER A 353 -15.04 7.02 32.68
N VAL A 354 -15.01 7.96 31.73
CA VAL A 354 -15.16 9.40 31.96
C VAL A 354 -16.45 9.95 31.35
N ARG A 355 -17.33 9.10 30.82
CA ARG A 355 -18.61 9.46 30.21
C ARG A 355 -19.75 8.72 30.92
N ASP A 356 -20.68 9.47 31.51
CA ASP A 356 -21.81 8.90 32.25
C ASP A 356 -22.83 8.16 31.38
N ASP A 357 -22.81 8.40 30.05
CA ASP A 357 -23.77 7.88 29.07
C ASP A 357 -23.10 7.09 27.94
N ALA A 358 -21.91 6.51 28.19
CA ALA A 358 -21.19 5.75 27.17
C ALA A 358 -21.99 4.52 26.70
N ASP A 359 -22.68 4.68 25.59
CA ASP A 359 -23.28 3.55 24.86
C ASP A 359 -22.18 2.68 24.25
N MET A 360 -22.00 1.47 24.79
CA MET A 360 -21.01 0.50 24.33
C MET A 360 -21.59 -0.29 23.16
N ARG A 361 -21.06 -0.07 21.97
CA ARG A 361 -21.46 -0.78 20.76
C ARG A 361 -20.69 -2.09 20.63
N SER A 362 -21.39 -3.21 20.66
CA SER A 362 -20.81 -4.54 20.49
C SER A 362 -20.47 -4.82 19.02
N ASN A 363 -19.37 -5.53 18.77
CA ASN A 363 -18.91 -5.90 17.43
C ASN A 363 -18.92 -4.68 16.49
N ALA A 364 -18.29 -3.60 16.92
CA ALA A 364 -18.27 -2.34 16.20
C ALA A 364 -16.92 -2.09 15.53
N ALA A 365 -16.92 -1.34 14.44
CA ALA A 365 -15.73 -0.85 13.78
C ALA A 365 -15.73 0.67 13.75
N ILE A 366 -14.55 1.25 13.88
CA ILE A 366 -14.32 2.66 13.61
C ILE A 366 -13.74 2.75 12.21
N VAL A 367 -14.44 3.45 11.34
CA VAL A 367 -14.02 3.56 9.93
C VAL A 367 -13.87 5.02 9.54
N PRO A 368 -12.84 5.37 8.74
CA PRO A 368 -12.85 6.62 8.02
C PRO A 368 -14.06 6.61 7.08
N TYR A 369 -14.78 7.69 7.04
CA TYR A 369 -16.01 7.79 6.25
C TYR A 369 -15.90 8.93 5.26
N THR A 370 -16.21 8.63 4.00
CA THR A 370 -16.28 9.61 2.94
C THR A 370 -17.73 10.13 2.87
N ALA A 371 -18.04 11.21 3.52
CA ALA A 371 -19.42 11.61 3.72
C ALA A 371 -20.04 12.26 2.48
N LYS A 372 -21.20 11.77 2.08
CA LYS A 372 -22.23 12.61 1.44
C LYS A 372 -22.88 13.58 2.46
N ASN A 373 -22.74 13.35 3.78
CA ASN A 373 -23.49 14.00 4.85
C ASN A 373 -22.63 14.45 6.06
N GLY A 374 -21.35 14.70 5.90
CA GLY A 374 -20.55 15.38 6.93
C GLY A 374 -20.00 14.51 8.07
N ASP A 375 -20.18 13.20 8.07
CA ASP A 375 -19.76 12.33 9.17
C ASP A 375 -18.44 11.61 8.87
N SER A 376 -17.33 12.07 9.36
CA SER A 376 -16.02 11.39 9.28
C SER A 376 -15.70 10.70 10.61
N TRP A 377 -15.15 9.47 10.55
CA TRP A 377 -14.74 8.66 11.70
C TRP A 377 -15.85 8.36 12.72
N ILE A 378 -16.87 7.63 12.29
CA ILE A 378 -17.96 7.19 13.15
C ILE A 378 -17.70 5.77 13.65
N ALA A 379 -17.94 5.55 14.97
CA ALA A 379 -18.13 4.21 15.49
C ALA A 379 -19.46 3.65 14.93
N ARG A 380 -19.39 2.70 14.02
CA ARG A 380 -20.58 1.99 13.51
C ARG A 380 -20.62 0.60 14.10
N THR A 381 -21.84 0.12 14.47
CA THR A 381 -22.04 -1.31 14.69
C THR A 381 -21.67 -2.02 13.39
N ALA A 382 -20.73 -2.97 13.48
CA ALA A 382 -20.24 -3.66 12.32
C ALA A 382 -21.37 -4.48 11.67
N ALA A 383 -21.87 -4.00 10.55
CA ALA A 383 -22.48 -4.85 9.56
C ALA A 383 -21.38 -5.53 8.72
N VAL A 384 -20.24 -5.82 9.34
CA VAL A 384 -19.17 -6.59 8.71
C VAL A 384 -19.42 -8.04 9.05
N GLY A 385 -19.81 -8.83 8.04
CA GLY A 385 -20.02 -10.26 8.21
C GLY A 385 -18.78 -10.92 8.80
N THR A 386 -18.81 -11.17 10.08
CA THR A 386 -18.03 -12.23 10.71
C THR A 386 -18.83 -13.52 10.56
N GLN A 387 -18.16 -14.68 10.46
CA GLN A 387 -18.84 -15.99 10.48
C GLN A 387 -19.74 -16.20 11.70
N ASP A 388 -19.71 -15.28 12.68
CA ASP A 388 -20.44 -15.30 13.94
C ASP A 388 -21.60 -14.26 13.99
N ASP A 389 -22.32 -14.01 12.90
CA ASP A 389 -23.56 -13.20 12.92
C ASP A 389 -24.69 -13.81 13.79
N ASP A 390 -24.37 -14.88 14.53
CA ASP A 390 -25.29 -15.60 15.40
C ASP A 390 -25.36 -15.08 16.86
N ALA A 391 -24.51 -14.15 17.29
CA ALA A 391 -24.47 -13.70 18.68
C ALA A 391 -25.05 -12.30 18.89
N ASN A 392 -26.25 -12.28 19.44
CA ASN A 392 -26.89 -11.20 20.22
C ASN A 392 -26.68 -9.74 19.80
N GLY A 393 -27.52 -9.19 18.98
CA GLY A 393 -27.81 -7.77 18.83
C GLY A 393 -29.31 -7.55 18.69
N THR A 394 -29.94 -6.97 19.70
CA THR A 394 -31.34 -6.55 19.66
C THR A 394 -31.44 -5.17 19.00
N ASP A 395 -31.26 -5.10 17.70
CA ASP A 395 -31.70 -3.94 16.93
C ASP A 395 -32.84 -4.32 16.04
N ALA A 396 -33.85 -3.47 16.02
CA ALA A 396 -35.15 -3.69 15.38
C ALA A 396 -34.99 -4.21 13.94
N VAL A 397 -35.77 -5.27 13.66
CA VAL A 397 -35.99 -5.79 12.29
C VAL A 397 -36.46 -4.63 11.43
N ALA A 398 -35.68 -4.26 10.43
CA ALA A 398 -36.08 -3.30 9.43
C ALA A 398 -37.26 -3.91 8.63
N ASP A 399 -38.29 -3.12 8.38
CA ASP A 399 -39.52 -3.48 7.65
C ASP A 399 -39.25 -3.83 6.16
N GLU A 400 -38.00 -3.84 5.72
CA GLU A 400 -37.54 -4.13 4.36
C GLU A 400 -36.45 -5.20 4.38
N SER A 401 -36.80 -6.46 4.28
CA SER A 401 -35.89 -7.60 4.20
C SER A 401 -35.58 -7.98 2.75
N THR A 402 -34.41 -8.59 2.53
CA THR A 402 -34.10 -9.27 1.27
C THR A 402 -34.97 -10.50 1.12
N ILE A 403 -35.69 -10.60 -0.01
CA ILE A 403 -36.52 -11.75 -0.35
C ILE A 403 -35.64 -12.77 -1.09
N ALA A 404 -35.59 -14.00 -0.60
CA ALA A 404 -34.96 -15.12 -1.28
C ALA A 404 -36.06 -16.05 -1.86
N THR A 405 -36.01 -16.31 -3.15
CA THR A 405 -36.98 -17.20 -3.83
C THR A 405 -36.26 -18.29 -4.60
N THR A 406 -36.56 -19.56 -4.32
CA THR A 406 -36.05 -20.68 -5.10
C THR A 406 -37.06 -21.01 -6.21
N CYS A 407 -36.62 -21.01 -7.45
CA CYS A 407 -37.41 -21.34 -8.64
C CYS A 407 -37.47 -22.85 -8.89
N ASP A 408 -38.45 -23.31 -9.64
CA ASP A 408 -38.64 -24.74 -10.00
C ASP A 408 -37.44 -25.33 -10.80
N ASP A 409 -36.68 -24.49 -11.50
CA ASP A 409 -35.50 -24.86 -12.26
C ASP A 409 -34.20 -24.80 -11.45
N GLY A 410 -34.29 -24.61 -10.14
CA GLY A 410 -33.16 -24.55 -9.20
C GLY A 410 -32.45 -23.21 -9.12
N ARG A 411 -32.86 -22.20 -9.89
CA ARG A 411 -32.31 -20.82 -9.74
C ARG A 411 -32.82 -20.21 -8.43
N ILE A 412 -31.94 -19.33 -7.86
CA ILE A 412 -32.27 -18.57 -6.65
C ILE A 412 -32.31 -17.09 -7.02
N ILE A 413 -33.36 -16.41 -6.61
CA ILE A 413 -33.47 -14.95 -6.77
C ILE A 413 -33.31 -14.31 -5.39
N LEU A 414 -32.35 -13.38 -5.26
CA LEU A 414 -32.24 -12.48 -4.12
C LEU A 414 -32.68 -11.09 -4.55
N ASP A 415 -33.57 -10.47 -3.80
CA ASP A 415 -34.15 -9.15 -4.12
C ASP A 415 -34.31 -8.33 -2.83
N ASN A 416 -33.65 -7.16 -2.73
CA ASN A 416 -33.74 -6.27 -1.59
C ASN A 416 -34.40 -4.91 -1.92
N GLY A 417 -35.09 -4.83 -3.08
CA GLY A 417 -35.72 -3.60 -3.58
C GLY A 417 -34.75 -2.60 -4.26
N LEU A 418 -33.43 -2.75 -4.13
CA LEU A 418 -32.40 -1.94 -4.80
C LEU A 418 -31.63 -2.78 -5.83
N LEU A 419 -31.30 -4.01 -5.48
CA LEU A 419 -30.62 -4.98 -6.34
C LEU A 419 -31.45 -6.26 -6.43
N ARG A 420 -31.39 -6.87 -7.60
CA ARG A 420 -31.88 -8.23 -7.83
C ARG A 420 -30.79 -9.09 -8.41
N ALA A 421 -30.39 -10.15 -7.71
CA ALA A 421 -29.44 -11.14 -8.17
C ALA A 421 -30.13 -12.45 -8.54
N ILE A 422 -29.81 -13.05 -9.69
CA ILE A 422 -30.26 -14.39 -10.10
C ILE A 422 -29.04 -15.31 -10.11
N ILE A 423 -29.06 -16.30 -9.22
CA ILE A 423 -28.00 -17.27 -9.03
C ILE A 423 -28.41 -18.59 -9.65
N ALA A 424 -27.62 -19.14 -10.53
CA ALA A 424 -27.83 -20.42 -11.19
C ALA A 424 -27.54 -21.60 -10.23
N PRO A 425 -28.02 -22.84 -10.56
CA PRO A 425 -27.75 -24.04 -9.74
C PRO A 425 -26.26 -24.33 -9.53
N ASP A 426 -25.39 -23.90 -10.44
CA ASP A 426 -23.93 -23.98 -10.32
C ASP A 426 -23.31 -22.92 -9.38
N GLY A 427 -24.13 -22.06 -8.77
CA GLY A 427 -23.71 -21.02 -7.84
C GLY A 427 -23.22 -19.74 -8.50
N THR A 428 -23.14 -19.65 -9.83
CA THR A 428 -22.75 -18.40 -10.51
C THR A 428 -23.90 -17.39 -10.56
N VAL A 429 -23.61 -16.11 -10.40
CA VAL A 429 -24.58 -15.02 -10.54
C VAL A 429 -24.76 -14.71 -12.03
N ARG A 430 -25.87 -15.10 -12.62
CA ARG A 430 -26.15 -14.93 -14.05
C ARG A 430 -26.82 -13.60 -14.40
N SER A 431 -27.38 -12.92 -13.41
CA SER A 431 -27.96 -11.60 -13.56
C SER A 431 -27.84 -10.84 -12.26
N LEU A 432 -27.47 -9.58 -12.36
CA LEU A 432 -27.41 -8.63 -11.24
C LEU A 432 -27.95 -7.29 -11.74
N ILE A 433 -29.21 -6.99 -11.37
CA ILE A 433 -29.92 -5.82 -11.86
C ILE A 433 -29.97 -4.75 -10.79
N ASP A 434 -29.52 -3.54 -11.14
CA ASP A 434 -29.77 -2.31 -10.37
C ASP A 434 -31.23 -1.89 -10.65
N LEU A 435 -32.08 -2.01 -9.65
CA LEU A 435 -33.52 -1.79 -9.80
C LEU A 435 -33.91 -0.31 -9.91
N ASP A 436 -33.07 0.61 -9.51
CA ASP A 436 -33.33 2.04 -9.60
C ASP A 436 -33.34 2.53 -11.06
N ASN A 437 -32.53 1.91 -11.91
CA ASN A 437 -32.39 2.31 -13.32
C ASN A 437 -32.56 1.15 -14.31
N GLY A 438 -32.77 -0.08 -13.83
CA GLY A 438 -32.94 -1.26 -14.64
C GLY A 438 -31.69 -1.78 -15.36
N HIS A 439 -30.48 -1.34 -14.92
CA HIS A 439 -29.20 -1.73 -15.52
C HIS A 439 -28.83 -3.16 -15.15
N GLU A 440 -28.61 -4.02 -16.17
CA GLU A 440 -28.06 -5.37 -15.97
C GLU A 440 -26.54 -5.32 -15.95
N LEU A 441 -25.93 -5.77 -14.85
CA LEU A 441 -24.50 -5.75 -14.68
C LEU A 441 -23.77 -6.95 -15.29
N VAL A 442 -24.46 -8.09 -15.50
CA VAL A 442 -23.84 -9.32 -15.99
C VAL A 442 -24.03 -9.43 -17.51
N PRO A 443 -22.97 -9.52 -18.31
CA PRO A 443 -23.10 -9.70 -19.75
C PRO A 443 -23.76 -11.03 -20.09
N ASP A 444 -24.60 -11.06 -21.13
CA ASP A 444 -25.31 -12.26 -21.58
C ASP A 444 -24.39 -13.48 -21.74
N GLY A 445 -24.77 -14.62 -21.20
CA GLY A 445 -24.01 -15.86 -21.20
C GLY A 445 -22.74 -15.84 -20.33
N SER A 446 -22.58 -14.84 -19.43
CA SER A 446 -21.52 -14.77 -18.43
C SER A 446 -22.04 -15.12 -17.03
N GLY A 447 -21.15 -15.18 -16.03
CA GLY A 447 -21.52 -15.38 -14.64
C GLY A 447 -20.46 -14.85 -13.68
N ILE A 448 -20.88 -14.09 -12.65
CA ILE A 448 -19.98 -13.62 -11.58
C ILE A 448 -19.76 -14.77 -10.59
N GLY A 449 -18.52 -14.94 -10.13
CA GLY A 449 -18.17 -15.92 -9.13
C GLY A 449 -17.80 -17.30 -9.70
N HIS A 450 -17.51 -17.38 -11.00
CA HIS A 450 -16.90 -18.55 -11.60
C HIS A 450 -15.40 -18.60 -11.27
N TYR A 451 -14.90 -19.75 -10.83
CA TYR A 451 -13.50 -19.92 -10.49
C TYR A 451 -12.73 -20.59 -11.63
N GLU A 452 -11.52 -20.08 -11.89
CA GLU A 452 -10.61 -20.63 -12.88
C GLU A 452 -9.30 -21.07 -12.22
N LEU A 453 -8.78 -22.21 -12.64
CA LEU A 453 -7.53 -22.78 -12.22
C LEU A 453 -6.55 -22.77 -13.39
N LEU A 454 -5.43 -22.04 -13.24
CA LEU A 454 -4.39 -21.91 -14.25
C LEU A 454 -3.17 -22.75 -13.84
N ARG A 455 -2.34 -23.14 -14.81
CA ARG A 455 -1.00 -23.69 -14.54
C ARG A 455 -0.06 -22.54 -14.21
N ASP A 456 0.75 -22.70 -13.15
CA ASP A 456 1.69 -21.71 -12.66
C ASP A 456 3.09 -22.36 -12.63
N GLU A 457 3.72 -22.42 -13.78
CA GLU A 457 5.03 -23.04 -14.01
C GLU A 457 5.93 -22.03 -14.75
N PRO A 458 6.36 -20.92 -14.10
CA PRO A 458 7.19 -19.93 -14.77
C PRO A 458 8.57 -20.49 -15.12
N TYR A 459 9.18 -20.00 -16.20
CA TYR A 459 10.49 -20.46 -16.65
C TYR A 459 11.61 -20.15 -15.68
N GLU A 460 11.49 -19.02 -14.95
CA GLU A 460 12.39 -18.57 -13.91
C GLU A 460 11.57 -17.84 -12.83
N TRP A 461 12.12 -17.70 -11.63
CA TRP A 461 11.54 -16.89 -10.55
C TRP A 461 10.18 -17.40 -10.04
N ASP A 462 10.13 -18.64 -9.64
CA ASP A 462 8.94 -19.43 -9.31
C ASP A 462 7.92 -18.66 -8.42
N ALA A 463 8.30 -18.17 -7.23
CA ALA A 463 7.39 -17.40 -6.37
C ALA A 463 7.23 -15.92 -6.76
N TRP A 464 8.09 -15.42 -7.67
CA TRP A 464 8.09 -14.02 -8.05
C TRP A 464 7.21 -13.73 -9.26
N ASP A 465 7.20 -14.61 -10.26
CA ASP A 465 6.55 -14.30 -11.53
C ASP A 465 5.44 -15.28 -11.90
N ILE A 466 4.53 -14.83 -12.74
CA ILE A 466 3.56 -15.61 -13.48
C ILE A 466 3.72 -15.30 -14.97
N GLN A 467 3.85 -16.33 -15.78
CA GLN A 467 4.02 -16.16 -17.21
C GLN A 467 2.69 -15.82 -17.90
N ARG A 468 2.77 -15.03 -18.97
CA ARG A 468 1.59 -14.64 -19.75
C ARG A 468 0.84 -15.84 -20.34
N ASP A 469 1.54 -16.89 -20.74
CA ASP A 469 0.96 -18.11 -21.32
C ASP A 469 0.22 -18.97 -20.27
N ALA A 470 0.45 -18.77 -18.97
CA ALA A 470 -0.37 -19.36 -17.92
C ALA A 470 -1.86 -19.08 -18.12
N PHE A 471 -2.21 -17.88 -18.59
CA PHE A 471 -3.60 -17.48 -18.85
C PHE A 471 -4.28 -18.27 -19.97
N LEU A 472 -3.50 -18.91 -20.87
CA LEU A 472 -4.02 -19.81 -21.90
C LEU A 472 -4.38 -21.20 -21.37
N SER A 473 -3.95 -21.53 -20.15
CA SER A 473 -4.21 -22.81 -19.49
C SER A 473 -5.40 -22.78 -18.54
N ALA A 474 -6.17 -21.68 -18.51
CA ALA A 474 -7.30 -21.51 -17.61
C ALA A 474 -8.37 -22.58 -17.84
N GLU A 475 -8.70 -23.30 -16.78
CA GLU A 475 -9.76 -24.32 -16.74
C GLU A 475 -10.77 -23.94 -15.65
N GLY A 476 -12.05 -23.93 -16.03
CA GLY A 476 -13.14 -23.65 -15.09
C GLY A 476 -13.29 -24.75 -14.03
N ILE A 477 -13.66 -24.38 -12.81
CA ILE A 477 -14.05 -25.34 -11.77
C ILE A 477 -15.57 -25.57 -11.93
N ASP A 478 -15.94 -26.60 -12.71
CA ASP A 478 -17.32 -26.85 -13.12
C ASP A 478 -18.11 -27.74 -12.13
N ASP A 479 -17.44 -28.48 -11.22
CA ASP A 479 -18.12 -29.22 -10.16
C ASP A 479 -18.52 -28.28 -9.02
N SER A 480 -19.55 -27.49 -9.31
CA SER A 480 -20.06 -26.45 -8.45
C SER A 480 -21.58 -26.56 -8.28
N HIS A 481 -22.09 -26.38 -7.07
CA HIS A 481 -23.52 -26.44 -6.81
C HIS A 481 -23.93 -25.58 -5.59
N VAL A 482 -25.19 -25.12 -5.66
CA VAL A 482 -25.81 -24.47 -4.50
C VAL A 482 -26.20 -25.53 -3.48
N GLU A 483 -25.74 -25.36 -2.25
CA GLU A 483 -26.05 -26.25 -1.14
C GLU A 483 -27.34 -25.86 -0.40
N ARG A 484 -27.45 -24.56 -0.04
CA ARG A 484 -28.55 -24.05 0.77
C ARG A 484 -28.70 -22.54 0.65
N VAL A 485 -29.85 -22.04 1.08
CA VAL A 485 -30.11 -20.60 1.28
C VAL A 485 -30.43 -20.37 2.75
N THR A 486 -29.90 -19.29 3.30
CA THR A 486 -30.14 -18.87 4.68
C THR A 486 -30.52 -17.39 4.74
N GLU A 487 -31.41 -17.04 5.65
CA GLU A 487 -31.75 -15.65 5.95
C GLU A 487 -30.85 -15.15 7.08
N THR A 488 -30.41 -13.89 6.98
CA THR A 488 -29.62 -13.26 8.04
C THR A 488 -30.56 -12.57 9.05
N LYS A 489 -30.16 -12.49 10.31
CA LYS A 489 -30.94 -11.82 11.37
C LYS A 489 -31.22 -10.33 11.11
N ARG A 490 -30.51 -9.71 10.15
CA ARG A 490 -30.66 -8.30 9.78
C ARG A 490 -31.41 -8.08 8.46
N GLY A 491 -32.20 -9.05 8.03
CA GLY A 491 -33.02 -8.95 6.82
C GLY A 491 -32.24 -9.14 5.52
N GLY A 492 -31.08 -9.77 5.55
CA GLY A 492 -30.36 -10.20 4.35
C GLY A 492 -30.58 -11.67 4.03
N ALA A 493 -30.18 -12.11 2.84
CA ALA A 493 -30.18 -13.52 2.44
C ALA A 493 -28.83 -13.93 1.86
N THR A 494 -28.43 -15.17 2.16
CA THR A 494 -27.14 -15.76 1.77
C THR A 494 -27.36 -17.08 1.05
N VAL A 495 -26.77 -17.24 -0.12
CA VAL A 495 -26.65 -18.49 -0.86
C VAL A 495 -25.28 -19.10 -0.58
N HIS A 496 -25.28 -20.36 -0.16
CA HIS A 496 -24.06 -21.14 0.08
C HIS A 496 -23.77 -22.02 -1.13
N VAL A 497 -22.56 -21.96 -1.64
CA VAL A 497 -22.10 -22.66 -2.84
C VAL A 497 -20.88 -23.48 -2.50
N SER A 498 -20.81 -24.71 -2.94
CA SER A 498 -19.63 -25.55 -2.87
C SER A 498 -19.08 -25.84 -4.27
N SER A 499 -17.77 -25.75 -4.44
CA SER A 499 -17.08 -26.05 -5.69
C SER A 499 -15.85 -26.91 -5.40
N THR A 500 -15.60 -27.93 -6.21
CA THR A 500 -14.49 -28.85 -5.99
C THR A 500 -13.77 -29.20 -7.30
N THR A 501 -12.46 -29.37 -7.17
CA THR A 501 -11.62 -29.99 -8.20
C THR A 501 -10.43 -30.67 -7.51
N ASP A 502 -9.54 -31.33 -8.24
CA ASP A 502 -8.38 -32.04 -7.66
C ASP A 502 -7.48 -31.09 -6.88
N GLY A 503 -7.37 -31.31 -5.57
CA GLY A 503 -6.56 -30.54 -4.63
C GLY A 503 -7.14 -29.16 -4.25
N VAL A 504 -8.39 -28.82 -4.62
CA VAL A 504 -9.03 -27.55 -4.30
C VAL A 504 -10.48 -27.77 -3.89
N SER A 505 -10.86 -27.25 -2.71
CA SER A 505 -12.26 -27.15 -2.27
C SER A 505 -12.60 -25.71 -1.92
N ILE A 506 -13.72 -25.22 -2.42
CA ILE A 506 -14.16 -23.83 -2.25
C ILE A 506 -15.57 -23.83 -1.65
N ASP A 507 -15.72 -23.19 -0.50
CA ASP A 507 -17.00 -22.84 0.12
C ASP A 507 -17.23 -21.34 -0.05
N ALA A 508 -18.21 -20.95 -0.83
CA ALA A 508 -18.54 -19.56 -1.07
C ALA A 508 -19.91 -19.19 -0.49
N CYS A 509 -20.00 -17.99 0.07
CA CYS A 509 -21.24 -17.38 0.54
C CYS A 509 -21.52 -16.13 -0.29
N ILE A 510 -22.66 -16.08 -0.97
CA ILE A 510 -23.13 -14.94 -1.76
C ILE A 510 -24.26 -14.29 -0.97
N THR A 511 -24.04 -13.07 -0.48
CA THR A 511 -24.97 -12.38 0.41
C THR A 511 -25.47 -11.08 -0.20
N LEU A 512 -26.79 -10.91 -0.23
CA LEU A 512 -27.44 -9.64 -0.49
C LEU A 512 -28.06 -9.14 0.82
N ARG A 513 -27.54 -8.00 1.32
CA ARG A 513 -28.08 -7.38 2.54
C ARG A 513 -29.25 -6.45 2.24
N ALA A 514 -30.12 -6.28 3.22
CA ALA A 514 -31.17 -5.25 3.17
C ALA A 514 -30.54 -3.87 2.87
N LYS A 515 -31.17 -3.08 2.00
CA LYS A 515 -30.79 -1.71 1.64
C LYS A 515 -29.35 -1.54 1.10
N SER A 516 -28.74 -2.59 0.57
CA SER A 516 -27.39 -2.55 0.01
C SER A 516 -27.41 -2.52 -1.51
N LYS A 517 -26.56 -1.67 -2.12
CA LYS A 517 -26.22 -1.72 -3.55
C LYS A 517 -24.93 -2.54 -3.80
N SER A 518 -24.55 -3.39 -2.86
CA SER A 518 -23.40 -4.29 -2.97
C SER A 518 -23.83 -5.74 -2.81
N LEU A 519 -23.40 -6.62 -3.71
CA LEU A 519 -23.47 -8.08 -3.57
C LEU A 519 -22.15 -8.57 -2.98
N GLU A 520 -22.21 -9.27 -1.84
CA GLU A 520 -21.04 -9.68 -1.08
C GLU A 520 -20.68 -11.13 -1.32
N PHE A 521 -19.38 -11.41 -1.41
CA PHE A 521 -18.81 -12.73 -1.53
C PHE A 521 -17.82 -13.00 -0.40
N ARG A 522 -18.01 -14.14 0.26
CA ARG A 522 -17.08 -14.71 1.25
C ARG A 522 -16.68 -16.07 0.77
N THR A 523 -15.40 -16.27 0.55
CA THR A 523 -14.88 -17.49 -0.04
C THR A 523 -13.86 -18.10 0.88
N LYS A 524 -14.06 -19.37 1.24
CA LYS A 524 -13.10 -20.19 1.97
C LYS A 524 -12.55 -21.24 1.02
N VAL A 525 -11.23 -21.35 0.92
CA VAL A 525 -10.55 -22.27 0.02
C VAL A 525 -9.65 -23.21 0.85
N ASP A 526 -9.88 -24.52 0.80
CA ASP A 526 -8.90 -25.54 1.23
C ASP A 526 -8.00 -25.82 0.01
N TRP A 527 -6.75 -25.31 0.07
CA TRP A 527 -5.82 -25.30 -1.03
C TRP A 527 -4.69 -26.31 -0.83
N ARG A 528 -4.61 -27.32 -1.70
CA ARG A 528 -3.58 -28.38 -1.68
C ARG A 528 -2.85 -28.52 -3.01
N ALA A 529 -3.30 -27.80 -4.01
CA ALA A 529 -2.69 -27.80 -5.34
C ALA A 529 -1.26 -27.25 -5.32
N SER A 530 -0.42 -27.66 -6.23
CA SER A 530 0.92 -27.13 -6.48
C SER A 530 1.04 -26.67 -7.91
N GLU A 531 1.86 -25.65 -8.17
CA GLU A 531 2.08 -25.10 -9.51
C GLU A 531 0.73 -24.74 -10.18
N ARG A 532 -0.15 -24.13 -9.38
CA ARG A 532 -1.48 -23.67 -9.79
C ARG A 532 -1.73 -22.23 -9.31
N PHE A 533 -2.54 -21.53 -10.09
CA PHE A 533 -2.97 -20.18 -9.84
C PHE A 533 -4.50 -20.11 -9.89
N LEU A 534 -5.13 -19.61 -8.83
CA LEU A 534 -6.58 -19.53 -8.70
C LEU A 534 -7.07 -18.12 -8.96
N LYS A 535 -8.01 -17.96 -9.89
CA LYS A 535 -8.69 -16.70 -10.16
C LYS A 535 -10.21 -16.84 -10.00
N VAL A 536 -10.88 -15.70 -9.83
CA VAL A 536 -12.35 -15.62 -9.87
C VAL A 536 -12.81 -14.59 -10.88
N ASP A 537 -13.76 -14.97 -11.74
CA ASP A 537 -14.33 -14.16 -12.81
C ASP A 537 -15.42 -13.22 -12.29
N ILE A 538 -15.36 -11.98 -12.70
CA ILE A 538 -16.32 -10.93 -12.36
C ILE A 538 -16.61 -10.12 -13.64
N PRO A 539 -17.39 -10.70 -14.57
CA PRO A 539 -17.75 -10.03 -15.82
C PRO A 539 -18.75 -8.91 -15.58
N MET A 540 -18.53 -7.75 -16.19
CA MET A 540 -19.38 -6.56 -16.11
C MET A 540 -19.92 -6.16 -17.49
N ALA A 541 -21.22 -5.89 -17.60
CA ALA A 541 -21.86 -5.37 -18.79
C ALA A 541 -21.61 -3.86 -18.98
N ILE A 542 -20.36 -3.45 -18.78
CA ILE A 542 -19.84 -2.09 -18.91
C ILE A 542 -18.72 -2.12 -19.93
N GLN A 543 -18.83 -1.35 -20.98
CA GLN A 543 -17.80 -1.25 -22.01
C GLN A 543 -16.83 -0.12 -21.66
N ALA A 544 -15.85 -0.41 -20.80
CA ALA A 544 -14.85 0.56 -20.36
C ALA A 544 -13.59 0.49 -21.23
N ASP A 545 -12.98 1.63 -21.47
CA ASP A 545 -11.67 1.74 -22.15
C ASP A 545 -10.51 1.68 -21.15
N ARG A 546 -10.74 2.10 -19.91
CA ARG A 546 -9.79 2.14 -18.80
C ARG A 546 -10.43 1.59 -17.53
N ALA A 547 -9.61 0.98 -16.70
CA ALA A 547 -9.99 0.60 -15.34
C ALA A 547 -9.26 1.47 -14.33
N GLN A 548 -9.97 1.88 -13.27
CA GLN A 548 -9.46 2.69 -12.17
C GLN A 548 -9.09 1.78 -11.01
N TYR A 549 -7.84 1.81 -10.60
CA TYR A 549 -7.32 1.00 -9.50
C TYR A 549 -6.92 1.90 -8.35
N GLU A 550 -7.34 1.57 -7.14
CA GLU A 550 -6.83 2.26 -5.97
C GLU A 550 -5.32 2.05 -5.83
N CYS A 551 -4.62 3.09 -5.49
CA CYS A 551 -3.25 3.08 -5.01
C CYS A 551 -3.13 3.95 -3.75
N GLN A 552 -1.92 4.13 -3.24
CA GLN A 552 -1.65 4.95 -2.08
C GLN A 552 -2.08 6.41 -2.33
N TYR A 553 -2.95 6.94 -1.48
CA TYR A 553 -3.47 8.31 -1.55
C TYR A 553 -4.08 8.73 -2.89
N GLY A 554 -4.68 7.79 -3.60
CA GLY A 554 -5.33 8.11 -4.87
C GLY A 554 -5.68 6.88 -5.69
N MET A 555 -5.66 7.04 -6.99
CA MET A 555 -5.91 5.96 -7.94
C MET A 555 -5.08 6.12 -9.21
N VAL A 556 -4.85 5.02 -9.89
CA VAL A 556 -4.24 4.99 -11.23
C VAL A 556 -5.23 4.43 -12.24
N GLU A 557 -5.17 4.94 -13.46
CA GLU A 557 -5.95 4.43 -14.57
C GLU A 557 -5.07 3.62 -15.51
N ARG A 558 -5.47 2.37 -15.79
CA ARG A 558 -4.78 1.51 -16.73
C ARG A 558 -5.68 1.18 -17.92
N PRO A 559 -5.15 1.19 -19.16
CA PRO A 559 -5.93 0.82 -20.35
C PRO A 559 -6.33 -0.66 -20.28
N ILE A 560 -7.59 -0.94 -20.64
CA ILE A 560 -8.11 -2.31 -20.75
C ILE A 560 -7.67 -2.93 -22.07
N GLN A 561 -7.63 -2.12 -23.15
CA GLN A 561 -7.15 -2.55 -24.46
C GLN A 561 -5.62 -2.61 -24.49
N LYS A 562 -5.07 -3.68 -25.04
CA LYS A 562 -3.62 -3.90 -25.15
C LYS A 562 -3.12 -3.40 -26.50
N ASN A 563 -2.89 -2.11 -26.62
CA ASN A 563 -2.52 -1.43 -27.87
C ASN A 563 -0.98 -1.33 -28.07
N THR A 564 -0.23 -1.35 -26.98
CA THR A 564 1.24 -1.25 -26.98
C THR A 564 1.87 -2.45 -26.28
N ARG A 565 3.17 -2.66 -26.46
CA ARG A 565 3.89 -3.70 -25.72
C ARG A 565 3.84 -3.47 -24.22
N SER A 566 3.93 -2.22 -23.76
CA SER A 566 3.80 -1.87 -22.34
C SER A 566 2.39 -2.17 -21.81
N ASP A 567 1.33 -1.98 -22.61
CA ASP A 567 -0.02 -2.38 -22.21
C ASP A 567 -0.13 -3.90 -22.12
N GLU A 568 0.47 -4.63 -23.08
CA GLU A 568 0.50 -6.10 -23.09
C GLU A 568 1.25 -6.68 -21.90
N ALA A 569 2.32 -6.01 -21.44
CA ALA A 569 3.11 -6.42 -20.29
C ALA A 569 2.33 -6.34 -18.97
N LYS A 570 1.29 -5.49 -18.88
CA LYS A 570 0.46 -5.30 -17.67
C LYS A 570 -0.73 -6.26 -17.65
N TYR A 571 -0.47 -7.58 -17.74
CA TYR A 571 -1.50 -8.61 -17.70
C TYR A 571 -1.86 -9.06 -16.28
N GLU A 572 -1.14 -8.63 -15.28
CA GLU A 572 -1.45 -8.73 -13.85
C GLU A 572 -1.08 -7.40 -13.20
N SER A 573 -1.95 -6.84 -12.38
CA SER A 573 -1.77 -5.48 -11.84
C SER A 573 -2.20 -5.42 -10.38
N CYS A 574 -1.54 -4.53 -9.63
CA CYS A 574 -1.89 -4.30 -8.24
C CYS A 574 -3.23 -3.59 -8.12
N THR A 575 -4.12 -4.17 -7.31
CA THR A 575 -5.40 -3.61 -6.87
C THR A 575 -5.36 -3.50 -5.36
N HIS A 576 -5.31 -2.28 -4.80
CA HIS A 576 -5.32 -2.15 -3.35
C HIS A 576 -6.62 -2.66 -2.75
N ARG A 577 -7.64 -1.79 -2.62
CA ARG A 577 -8.93 -2.17 -2.04
C ARG A 577 -10.03 -2.26 -3.08
N PHE A 578 -9.84 -1.64 -4.26
CA PHE A 578 -10.85 -1.72 -5.33
C PHE A 578 -10.26 -1.59 -6.72
N VAL A 579 -11.01 -2.13 -7.68
CA VAL A 579 -10.95 -1.81 -9.11
C VAL A 579 -12.33 -1.39 -9.58
N ARG A 580 -12.42 -0.26 -10.30
CA ARG A 580 -13.66 0.32 -10.81
C ARG A 580 -13.61 0.44 -12.32
N VAL A 581 -14.72 0.13 -12.97
CA VAL A 581 -14.93 0.31 -14.42
C VAL A 581 -16.15 1.16 -14.65
N ALA A 582 -16.08 2.03 -15.66
CA ALA A 582 -17.17 2.93 -16.00
C ALA A 582 -17.24 3.15 -17.52
N ASP A 583 -18.44 3.33 -18.03
CA ASP A 583 -18.72 3.94 -19.32
C ASP A 583 -19.50 5.25 -19.14
N ALA A 584 -20.03 5.81 -20.23
CA ALA A 584 -20.75 7.09 -20.17
C ALA A 584 -22.07 7.02 -19.38
N GLY A 585 -22.63 5.83 -19.17
CA GLY A 585 -23.96 5.63 -18.59
C GLY A 585 -23.97 5.00 -17.21
N TYR A 586 -22.94 4.20 -16.88
CA TYR A 586 -22.93 3.42 -15.65
C TYR A 586 -21.51 3.10 -15.13
N ALA A 587 -21.42 2.82 -13.85
CA ALA A 587 -20.19 2.40 -13.22
C ALA A 587 -20.41 1.24 -12.25
N ALA A 588 -19.46 0.31 -12.21
CA ALA A 588 -19.41 -0.75 -11.20
C ALA A 588 -17.99 -0.88 -10.65
N ALA A 589 -17.88 -1.45 -9.45
CA ALA A 589 -16.59 -1.69 -8.83
C ALA A 589 -16.55 -3.07 -8.15
N VAL A 590 -15.35 -3.62 -8.08
CA VAL A 590 -15.02 -4.76 -7.24
C VAL A 590 -14.17 -4.26 -6.09
N VAL A 591 -14.64 -4.46 -4.87
CA VAL A 591 -13.93 -4.09 -3.64
C VAL A 591 -13.44 -5.36 -2.97
N ASN A 592 -12.22 -5.38 -2.46
CA ASN A 592 -11.63 -6.56 -1.82
C ASN A 592 -11.00 -6.26 -0.45
N ALA A 593 -10.80 -7.32 0.36
CA ALA A 593 -10.23 -7.21 1.70
C ALA A 593 -8.71 -7.40 1.76
N SER A 594 -8.13 -8.29 0.96
CA SER A 594 -6.69 -8.62 1.04
C SER A 594 -6.12 -9.22 -0.25
N THR A 595 -6.83 -9.04 -1.37
CA THR A 595 -6.42 -9.54 -2.68
C THR A 595 -5.82 -8.39 -3.47
N TYR A 596 -4.55 -8.50 -3.87
CA TYR A 596 -3.85 -7.42 -4.56
C TYR A 596 -3.64 -7.68 -6.04
N GLY A 597 -3.50 -8.95 -6.45
CA GLY A 597 -3.39 -9.30 -7.86
C GLY A 597 -4.74 -9.26 -8.57
N SER A 598 -4.76 -8.66 -9.75
CA SER A 598 -5.93 -8.63 -10.62
C SER A 598 -5.56 -8.42 -12.07
N ASP A 599 -6.42 -8.85 -12.97
CA ASP A 599 -6.38 -8.46 -14.37
C ASP A 599 -7.73 -7.93 -14.85
N VAL A 600 -7.69 -7.04 -15.84
CA VAL A 600 -8.88 -6.49 -16.49
C VAL A 600 -8.72 -6.59 -17.99
N SER A 601 -9.71 -7.18 -18.66
CA SER A 601 -9.70 -7.42 -20.10
C SER A 601 -11.08 -7.17 -20.73
N PRO A 602 -11.15 -6.87 -22.05
CA PRO A 602 -12.43 -6.67 -22.72
C PRO A 602 -13.15 -8.00 -22.96
N ILE A 603 -14.47 -7.99 -22.86
CA ILE A 603 -15.34 -9.06 -23.31
C ILE A 603 -15.84 -8.73 -24.71
N HIS A 604 -15.49 -9.56 -25.68
CA HIS A 604 -15.99 -9.50 -27.06
C HIS A 604 -16.41 -10.89 -27.54
N ARG A 605 -17.71 -11.14 -27.55
CA ARG A 605 -18.28 -12.42 -28.02
C ARG A 605 -19.41 -12.16 -29.00
N ASN A 606 -19.54 -13.02 -30.00
CA ASN A 606 -20.74 -13.05 -30.86
C ASN A 606 -21.60 -14.22 -30.43
N THR A 607 -22.83 -13.92 -30.06
CA THR A 607 -23.86 -14.92 -29.68
C THR A 607 -24.97 -14.95 -30.74
N ALA A 608 -25.83 -15.93 -30.64
CA ALA A 608 -27.01 -16.00 -31.51
C ALA A 608 -27.98 -14.80 -31.34
N SER A 609 -27.94 -14.17 -30.15
CA SER A 609 -28.69 -12.96 -29.81
C SER A 609 -28.01 -11.67 -30.25
N GLY A 610 -26.77 -11.73 -30.70
CA GLY A 610 -25.98 -10.55 -31.12
C GLY A 610 -24.59 -10.44 -30.45
N PRO A 611 -23.88 -9.32 -30.69
CA PRO A 611 -22.58 -9.11 -30.05
C PRO A 611 -22.75 -8.81 -28.57
N VAL A 612 -22.03 -9.53 -27.72
CA VAL A 612 -21.92 -9.28 -26.28
C VAL A 612 -20.61 -8.52 -26.04
N ARG A 613 -20.70 -7.40 -25.36
CA ARG A 613 -19.58 -6.54 -25.01
C ARG A 613 -19.60 -6.25 -23.51
N GLY A 614 -18.42 -6.05 -22.93
CA GLY A 614 -18.27 -5.74 -21.52
C GLY A 614 -16.82 -5.75 -21.11
N THR A 615 -16.60 -5.79 -19.81
CA THR A 615 -15.28 -5.85 -19.18
C THR A 615 -15.23 -7.04 -18.24
N MET A 616 -14.22 -7.88 -18.37
CA MET A 616 -13.88 -8.93 -17.41
C MET A 616 -12.92 -8.36 -16.38
N ILE A 617 -13.26 -8.48 -15.09
CA ILE A 617 -12.36 -8.27 -13.96
C ILE A 617 -12.11 -9.63 -13.35
N ARG A 618 -10.84 -9.99 -13.11
CA ARG A 618 -10.48 -11.21 -12.37
C ARG A 618 -9.62 -10.86 -11.17
N LEU A 619 -9.97 -11.38 -10.00
CA LEU A 619 -9.13 -11.31 -8.81
C LEU A 619 -8.28 -12.58 -8.72
N SER A 620 -7.01 -12.39 -8.38
CA SER A 620 -6.02 -13.46 -8.18
C SER A 620 -6.02 -13.85 -6.72
N LEU A 621 -6.49 -15.05 -6.41
CA LEU A 621 -6.74 -15.48 -5.04
C LEU A 621 -5.53 -16.19 -4.42
N LEU A 622 -4.97 -17.20 -5.12
CA LEU A 622 -3.89 -18.04 -4.62
C LEU A 622 -2.92 -18.41 -5.73
N SER A 623 -1.64 -18.49 -5.36
CA SER A 623 -0.55 -19.05 -6.17
C SER A 623 0.22 -20.07 -5.32
N SER A 624 0.71 -21.16 -5.92
CA SER A 624 1.43 -22.20 -5.18
C SER A 624 2.73 -22.65 -5.84
N PRO A 625 3.72 -21.73 -5.95
CA PRO A 625 5.05 -22.04 -6.39
C PRO A 625 5.73 -23.05 -5.45
N LEU A 626 6.76 -23.74 -5.95
CA LEU A 626 7.55 -24.71 -5.18
C LEU A 626 8.84 -24.11 -4.61
N TYR A 627 9.31 -22.99 -5.12
CA TYR A 627 10.53 -22.32 -4.69
C TYR A 627 10.29 -20.82 -4.44
N PRO A 628 10.85 -20.24 -3.36
CA PRO A 628 11.76 -20.83 -2.35
C PRO A 628 11.05 -21.53 -1.18
N ASP A 629 9.74 -21.49 -1.12
CA ASP A 629 8.93 -22.19 -0.12
C ASP A 629 8.03 -23.24 -0.80
N PRO A 630 8.34 -24.55 -0.71
CA PRO A 630 7.55 -25.61 -1.35
C PRO A 630 6.15 -25.80 -0.74
N ASN A 631 5.86 -25.11 0.35
CA ASN A 631 4.56 -25.14 1.01
C ASN A 631 3.79 -23.82 0.86
N THR A 632 4.16 -22.99 -0.13
CA THR A 632 3.48 -21.73 -0.38
C THR A 632 1.98 -21.95 -0.48
N ASP A 633 1.24 -21.19 0.32
CA ASP A 633 -0.22 -21.13 0.39
C ASP A 633 -0.96 -22.47 0.59
N LYS A 634 -0.27 -23.54 1.01
CA LYS A 634 -0.96 -24.78 1.39
C LYS A 634 -1.78 -24.56 2.65
N GLY A 635 -3.06 -24.93 2.62
CA GLY A 635 -3.96 -24.86 3.77
C GLY A 635 -5.28 -24.15 3.44
N VAL A 636 -5.91 -23.62 4.49
CA VAL A 636 -7.21 -22.97 4.40
C VAL A 636 -7.03 -21.45 4.34
N HIS A 637 -7.60 -20.82 3.32
CA HIS A 637 -7.60 -19.39 3.11
C HIS A 637 -9.01 -18.83 3.07
N GLU A 638 -9.16 -17.57 3.49
CA GLU A 638 -10.45 -16.86 3.47
C GLU A 638 -10.28 -15.55 2.69
N PHE A 639 -11.21 -15.33 1.77
CA PHE A 639 -11.28 -14.13 0.94
C PHE A 639 -12.60 -13.43 1.13
N ALA A 640 -12.59 -12.11 0.91
CA ALA A 640 -13.80 -11.32 0.87
C ALA A 640 -13.70 -10.28 -0.23
N TRP A 641 -14.74 -10.22 -1.06
CA TRP A 641 -14.86 -9.23 -2.11
C TRP A 641 -16.33 -8.94 -2.40
N ASN A 642 -16.62 -7.74 -2.89
CA ASN A 642 -17.99 -7.29 -3.12
C ASN A 642 -18.08 -6.65 -4.50
N VAL A 643 -19.21 -6.85 -5.18
CA VAL A 643 -19.58 -6.13 -6.40
C VAL A 643 -20.47 -4.96 -6.01
N VAL A 644 -20.03 -3.75 -6.32
CA VAL A 644 -20.74 -2.51 -6.04
C VAL A 644 -21.41 -2.01 -7.31
N ALA A 645 -22.74 -1.91 -7.30
CA ALA A 645 -23.53 -1.36 -8.37
C ALA A 645 -23.64 0.17 -8.22
N ASP A 646 -23.82 0.90 -9.34
CA ASP A 646 -23.90 2.36 -9.36
C ASP A 646 -22.73 3.02 -8.60
N ALA A 647 -21.51 2.58 -8.95
CA ALA A 647 -20.29 2.78 -8.19
C ALA A 647 -19.74 4.22 -8.34
N SER A 648 -20.37 5.21 -7.70
CA SER A 648 -19.74 6.51 -7.50
C SER A 648 -18.51 6.36 -6.60
N MET A 649 -17.48 7.20 -6.77
CA MET A 649 -16.25 7.08 -5.97
C MET A 649 -16.47 7.13 -4.46
N PRO A 650 -17.33 8.03 -3.91
CA PRO A 650 -17.67 7.96 -2.49
C PRO A 650 -18.27 6.61 -2.06
N ALA A 651 -19.15 6.01 -2.87
CA ALA A 651 -19.76 4.73 -2.56
C ALA A 651 -18.72 3.58 -2.56
N VAL A 652 -17.76 3.62 -3.50
CA VAL A 652 -16.67 2.65 -3.58
C VAL A 652 -15.74 2.76 -2.38
N LEU A 653 -15.34 3.98 -2.00
CA LEU A 653 -14.49 4.23 -0.85
C LEU A 653 -15.16 3.82 0.47
N ASP A 654 -16.46 4.11 0.61
CA ASP A 654 -17.24 3.68 1.77
C ASP A 654 -17.29 2.15 1.89
N GLU A 655 -17.55 1.47 0.78
CA GLU A 655 -17.58 0.01 0.77
C GLU A 655 -16.21 -0.59 1.03
N ALA A 656 -15.13 0.01 0.47
CA ALA A 656 -13.76 -0.38 0.73
C ALA A 656 -13.39 -0.22 2.21
N ASN A 657 -13.75 0.91 2.82
CA ASN A 657 -13.55 1.15 4.25
C ASN A 657 -14.34 0.17 5.11
N ARG A 658 -15.60 -0.11 4.74
CA ARG A 658 -16.46 -1.06 5.45
C ARG A 658 -15.91 -2.48 5.41
N LEU A 659 -15.49 -2.95 4.23
CA LEU A 659 -14.97 -4.30 4.03
C LEU A 659 -13.65 -4.54 4.75
N ASN A 660 -12.81 -3.50 4.85
CA ASN A 660 -11.49 -3.54 5.46
C ASN A 660 -11.47 -3.06 6.92
N ALA A 661 -12.63 -2.76 7.51
CA ALA A 661 -12.70 -2.24 8.87
C ALA A 661 -12.20 -3.25 9.92
N ALA A 662 -11.43 -2.77 10.88
CA ALA A 662 -11.04 -3.55 12.04
C ALA A 662 -12.22 -3.64 13.03
N VAL A 663 -12.84 -4.82 13.11
CA VAL A 663 -13.94 -5.07 14.07
C VAL A 663 -13.36 -5.34 15.45
N LEU A 664 -13.89 -4.59 16.44
CA LEU A 664 -13.55 -4.72 17.85
C LEU A 664 -14.75 -5.27 18.64
N PRO A 665 -14.51 -6.05 19.70
CA PRO A 665 -15.59 -6.65 20.52
C PRO A 665 -16.53 -5.60 21.12
N ALA A 666 -15.99 -4.45 21.52
CA ALA A 666 -16.76 -3.33 22.04
C ALA A 666 -16.06 -1.99 21.76
N VAL A 667 -16.82 -0.98 21.38
CA VAL A 667 -16.33 0.38 21.16
C VAL A 667 -17.31 1.37 21.82
N PRO A 668 -16.85 2.32 22.66
CA PRO A 668 -17.72 3.34 23.19
C PRO A 668 -18.17 4.32 22.10
N ALA A 669 -19.38 4.80 22.16
CA ALA A 669 -19.83 5.90 21.32
C ALA A 669 -19.20 7.21 21.83
N PHE A 670 -18.60 7.99 20.94
CA PHE A 670 -18.07 9.32 21.23
C PHE A 670 -18.07 10.20 19.97
N ASP A 671 -18.04 11.52 20.16
CA ASP A 671 -17.96 12.45 19.05
C ASP A 671 -16.56 12.41 18.43
N PRO A 672 -16.44 12.42 17.08
CA PRO A 672 -15.16 12.32 16.38
C PRO A 672 -14.16 13.42 16.84
N LEU A 673 -12.88 13.07 16.88
CA LEU A 673 -11.81 14.04 17.17
C LEU A 673 -11.68 15.12 16.09
N ALA A 674 -11.92 14.71 14.84
CA ALA A 674 -11.92 15.57 13.68
C ALA A 674 -12.98 15.10 12.68
N GLN A 675 -13.54 16.04 11.93
CA GLN A 675 -14.60 15.76 10.95
C GLN A 675 -14.39 16.61 9.70
N LEU A 676 -14.45 15.99 8.53
CA LEU A 676 -14.48 16.69 7.25
C LEU A 676 -15.92 16.85 6.79
N ASN A 677 -16.33 18.10 6.57
CA ASN A 677 -17.62 18.44 5.98
C ASN A 677 -17.36 18.86 4.53
N PRO A 678 -17.66 18.01 3.52
CA PRO A 678 -17.35 18.30 2.14
C PRO A 678 -18.17 19.50 1.63
N VAL A 679 -17.52 20.35 0.85
CA VAL A 679 -18.15 21.41 0.08
C VAL A 679 -18.29 20.95 -1.38
N ASP A 680 -17.20 20.44 -1.95
CA ASP A 680 -17.15 19.80 -3.26
C ASP A 680 -15.98 18.83 -3.36
N GLY A 681 -15.89 18.06 -4.45
CA GLY A 681 -14.87 17.04 -4.65
C GLY A 681 -14.95 15.87 -3.67
N VAL A 682 -13.89 15.06 -3.59
CA VAL A 682 -13.82 13.89 -2.70
C VAL A 682 -12.54 13.95 -1.88
N MET A 683 -12.67 14.29 -0.61
CA MET A 683 -11.57 14.38 0.34
C MET A 683 -11.72 13.29 1.40
N VAL A 684 -10.63 12.61 1.73
CA VAL A 684 -10.58 11.52 2.71
C VAL A 684 -9.73 11.91 3.90
N LEU A 685 -10.25 11.77 5.11
CA LEU A 685 -9.48 11.80 6.35
C LEU A 685 -9.03 10.38 6.66
N ASP A 686 -7.81 10.04 6.25
CA ASP A 686 -7.31 8.67 6.31
C ASP A 686 -6.78 8.28 7.68
N TRP A 687 -5.98 9.13 8.33
CA TRP A 687 -5.30 8.81 9.57
C TRP A 687 -5.42 9.92 10.61
N VAL A 688 -5.62 9.53 11.87
CA VAL A 688 -5.64 10.45 13.04
C VAL A 688 -4.86 9.82 14.18
N LYS A 689 -3.82 10.52 14.66
CA LYS A 689 -2.95 10.05 15.75
C LYS A 689 -2.44 11.21 16.60
N LEU A 690 -1.76 10.92 17.70
CA LEU A 690 -0.95 11.93 18.40
C LEU A 690 0.39 12.16 17.67
N ALA A 691 0.86 13.40 17.75
CA ALA A 691 2.17 13.79 17.21
C ALA A 691 3.32 12.99 17.85
N ASP A 692 4.34 12.66 17.06
CA ASP A 692 5.45 11.81 17.49
C ASP A 692 6.39 12.48 18.50
N ASP A 693 6.37 13.82 18.59
CA ASP A 693 7.18 14.62 19.51
C ASP A 693 6.69 14.60 20.98
N GLY A 694 5.56 13.95 21.26
CA GLY A 694 5.00 13.87 22.61
C GLY A 694 4.28 15.15 23.10
N SER A 695 4.07 16.13 22.23
CA SER A 695 3.36 17.39 22.54
C SER A 695 1.90 17.16 22.97
N GLY A 696 1.27 16.06 22.52
CA GLY A 696 -0.16 15.83 22.67
C GLY A 696 -1.00 16.43 21.55
N ASP A 697 -0.38 17.07 20.56
CA ASP A 697 -1.07 17.55 19.36
C ASP A 697 -1.60 16.37 18.53
N LEU A 698 -2.67 16.60 17.75
CA LEU A 698 -3.15 15.62 16.79
C LEU A 698 -2.49 15.83 15.43
N ILE A 699 -2.20 14.71 14.76
CA ILE A 699 -1.81 14.65 13.35
C ILE A 699 -2.95 14.04 12.56
N LEU A 700 -3.33 14.71 11.48
CA LEU A 700 -4.35 14.26 10.54
C LEU A 700 -3.69 14.06 9.16
N ARG A 701 -3.96 12.91 8.51
CA ARG A 701 -3.61 12.70 7.10
C ARG A 701 -4.88 12.84 6.28
N VAL A 702 -4.88 13.76 5.34
CA VAL A 702 -6.02 14.08 4.48
C VAL A 702 -5.54 14.08 3.03
N TYR A 703 -6.32 13.50 2.13
CA TYR A 703 -5.97 13.49 0.70
C TYR A 703 -7.19 13.68 -0.20
N GLU A 704 -6.96 14.23 -1.40
CA GLU A 704 -7.94 14.23 -2.49
C GLU A 704 -7.89 12.89 -3.21
N ALA A 705 -9.05 12.26 -3.43
CA ALA A 705 -9.11 10.82 -3.77
C ALA A 705 -9.39 10.49 -5.24
N VAL A 706 -9.79 11.47 -6.06
CA VAL A 706 -10.36 11.20 -7.41
C VAL A 706 -9.69 11.94 -8.56
N GLY A 707 -8.66 12.74 -8.27
CA GLY A 707 -7.90 13.49 -9.28
C GLY A 707 -8.57 14.79 -9.71
N GLY A 708 -9.39 15.36 -8.83
CA GLY A 708 -10.02 16.67 -9.00
C GLY A 708 -9.57 17.69 -7.95
N GLU A 709 -10.16 18.87 -7.97
CA GLU A 709 -10.06 19.78 -6.83
C GLU A 709 -11.11 19.38 -5.78
N ALA A 710 -10.76 19.50 -4.50
CA ALA A 710 -11.68 19.21 -3.42
C ALA A 710 -11.62 20.29 -2.34
N HIS A 711 -12.79 20.67 -1.83
CA HIS A 711 -12.93 21.61 -0.74
C HIS A 711 -13.74 20.98 0.40
N ALA A 712 -13.26 21.12 1.63
CA ALA A 712 -13.96 20.64 2.81
C ALA A 712 -13.72 21.59 4.01
N ARG A 713 -14.69 21.62 4.90
CA ARG A 713 -14.53 22.27 6.21
C ARG A 713 -14.10 21.23 7.23
N LEU A 714 -12.90 21.38 7.79
CA LEU A 714 -12.43 20.60 8.92
C LEU A 714 -13.02 21.18 10.21
N ALA A 715 -13.80 20.39 10.93
CA ALA A 715 -14.22 20.66 12.30
C ALA A 715 -13.41 19.78 13.26
N VAL A 716 -13.04 20.32 14.41
CA VAL A 716 -12.34 19.58 15.47
C VAL A 716 -13.18 19.50 16.72
N ASN A 717 -13.00 18.44 17.51
CA ASN A 717 -13.78 18.20 18.72
C ASN A 717 -13.60 19.32 19.76
N ALA A 718 -14.69 19.73 20.39
CA ALA A 718 -14.69 20.80 21.42
C ALA A 718 -13.80 20.45 22.63
N ALA A 719 -13.56 19.18 22.92
CA ALA A 719 -12.66 18.73 23.99
C ALA A 719 -11.19 19.16 23.75
N LEU A 720 -10.82 19.52 22.52
CA LEU A 720 -9.50 20.07 22.19
C LEU A 720 -9.37 21.58 22.53
N GLY A 721 -10.44 22.23 23.03
CA GLY A 721 -10.44 23.64 23.40
C GLY A 721 -10.23 24.57 22.19
N LYS A 722 -9.44 25.64 22.38
CA LYS A 722 -9.05 26.54 21.30
C LYS A 722 -7.93 25.91 20.49
N ALA A 723 -8.28 25.03 19.58
CA ALA A 723 -7.32 24.38 18.67
C ALA A 723 -6.89 25.32 17.53
N THR A 724 -5.63 25.20 17.14
CA THR A 724 -5.10 25.78 15.90
C THR A 724 -4.73 24.66 14.95
N VAL A 725 -5.06 24.86 13.65
CA VAL A 725 -4.74 23.90 12.61
C VAL A 725 -3.70 24.52 11.68
N ARG A 726 -2.65 23.77 11.36
CA ARG A 726 -1.63 24.15 10.36
C ARG A 726 -1.23 22.95 9.53
N GLU A 727 -0.83 23.16 8.29
CA GLU A 727 -0.16 22.13 7.52
C GLU A 727 1.26 21.93 8.04
N CYS A 728 1.77 20.72 7.99
CA CYS A 728 3.14 20.37 8.33
C CYS A 728 3.67 19.29 7.37
N SER A 729 4.97 19.07 7.39
CA SER A 729 5.60 17.98 6.64
C SER A 729 5.08 16.63 7.13
N ILE A 730 5.19 15.59 6.30
CA ILE A 730 4.83 14.23 6.71
C ILE A 730 5.72 13.70 7.84
N MET A 731 6.89 14.32 8.03
CA MET A 731 7.84 14.04 9.12
C MET A 731 7.44 14.69 10.45
N GLU A 732 6.39 15.52 10.47
CA GLU A 732 5.95 16.31 11.62
C GLU A 732 7.05 17.26 12.16
N ASP A 733 8.07 17.53 11.36
CA ASP A 733 9.24 18.34 11.71
C ASP A 733 9.08 19.78 11.19
N ALA A 734 8.98 20.74 12.10
CA ALA A 734 8.79 22.14 11.76
C ALA A 734 9.92 22.75 10.89
N ARG A 735 11.10 22.15 10.87
CA ARG A 735 12.21 22.57 9.99
C ARG A 735 11.88 22.30 8.53
N LEU A 736 11.20 21.19 8.25
CA LEU A 736 10.78 20.81 6.89
C LEU A 736 9.51 21.55 6.43
N ASP A 737 8.73 22.11 7.36
CA ASP A 737 7.54 22.90 7.00
C ASP A 737 7.90 24.15 6.18
N ALA A 738 9.10 24.70 6.37
CA ALA A 738 9.62 25.86 5.63
C ALA A 738 10.22 25.49 4.27
N GLU A 739 10.53 24.23 4.04
CA GLU A 739 11.21 23.70 2.85
C GLU A 739 10.27 22.96 1.90
N LEU A 740 8.95 22.99 2.14
CA LEU A 740 7.97 22.45 1.19
C LEU A 740 8.20 23.14 -0.16
N PRO A 741 8.25 22.37 -1.28
CA PRO A 741 8.55 22.93 -2.60
C PRO A 741 7.68 24.15 -2.91
N ALA A 742 8.25 25.17 -3.56
CA ALA A 742 7.57 26.43 -3.88
C ALA A 742 6.25 26.24 -4.66
N ALA A 743 6.06 25.12 -5.36
CA ALA A 743 4.79 24.75 -5.97
C ALA A 743 3.64 24.55 -4.94
N PHE A 744 3.98 24.37 -3.67
CA PHE A 744 3.04 24.28 -2.54
C PHE A 744 3.15 25.50 -1.61
N ALA A 745 4.18 26.34 -1.78
CA ALA A 745 4.46 27.54 -1.00
C ALA A 745 3.88 28.82 -1.59
N ASP A 746 3.37 28.80 -2.84
CA ASP A 746 2.76 29.98 -3.46
C ASP A 746 1.40 30.29 -2.83
N GLY A 747 1.48 30.91 -1.65
CA GLY A 747 0.54 31.92 -1.18
C GLY A 747 -0.89 31.47 -0.86
N ASP A 748 -1.25 30.23 -1.13
CA ASP A 748 -2.57 29.72 -0.80
C ASP A 748 -2.44 28.81 0.43
N PRO A 749 -2.80 29.29 1.63
CA PRO A 749 -2.88 28.38 2.75
C PRO A 749 -4.01 27.39 2.40
N SER A 750 -3.66 26.14 2.05
CA SER A 750 -4.61 25.03 1.97
C SER A 750 -5.51 24.93 3.22
N VAL A 751 -5.24 25.77 4.21
CA VAL A 751 -5.97 25.85 5.46
C VAL A 751 -6.27 27.30 5.82
N ALA A 752 -7.47 27.79 5.48
CA ALA A 752 -7.98 29.08 5.97
C ALA A 752 -8.70 28.88 7.30
N ARG A 753 -8.29 29.60 8.36
CA ARG A 753 -8.89 29.52 9.70
C ARG A 753 -10.26 30.16 9.73
N THR A 754 -11.27 29.45 10.25
CA THR A 754 -12.57 29.99 10.60
C THR A 754 -12.81 29.86 12.11
N ALA A 755 -13.77 30.58 12.65
CA ALA A 755 -14.16 30.46 14.07
C ALA A 755 -14.69 29.06 14.47
N GLN A 756 -15.00 28.21 13.48
CA GLN A 756 -15.61 26.88 13.66
C GLN A 756 -14.77 25.74 13.02
N GLY A 757 -13.51 25.98 12.67
CA GLY A 757 -12.63 25.02 12.03
C GLY A 757 -11.79 25.64 10.91
N ALA A 758 -11.17 24.81 10.08
CA ALA A 758 -10.37 25.22 8.94
C ALA A 758 -11.07 24.88 7.62
N MET A 759 -10.95 25.75 6.62
CA MET A 759 -11.32 25.42 5.25
C MET A 759 -10.09 24.77 4.60
N LEU A 760 -10.25 23.57 4.07
CA LEU A 760 -9.25 22.85 3.31
C LEU A 760 -9.54 22.97 1.82
N SER A 761 -8.49 23.12 1.02
CA SER A 761 -8.51 23.10 -0.43
C SER A 761 -7.37 22.23 -0.89
N LEU A 762 -7.66 21.12 -1.57
CA LEU A 762 -6.66 20.18 -2.07
C LEU A 762 -6.74 20.10 -3.60
N HIS A 763 -5.57 20.05 -4.23
CA HIS A 763 -5.41 19.79 -5.66
C HIS A 763 -5.57 18.28 -5.96
N PRO A 764 -5.63 17.89 -7.25
CA PRO A 764 -5.73 16.49 -7.66
C PRO A 764 -4.70 15.59 -6.96
N PHE A 765 -5.18 14.57 -6.24
CA PHE A 765 -4.38 13.59 -5.49
C PHE A 765 -3.43 14.16 -4.44
N GLN A 766 -3.62 15.40 -4.02
CA GLN A 766 -2.78 16.02 -3.00
C GLN A 766 -2.98 15.34 -1.63
N LEU A 767 -1.87 14.98 -1.00
CA LEU A 767 -1.79 14.55 0.40
C LEU A 767 -1.44 15.77 1.26
N ALA A 768 -2.20 16.05 2.31
CA ALA A 768 -1.89 17.03 3.33
C ALA A 768 -1.72 16.38 4.70
N THR A 769 -0.73 16.83 5.46
CA THR A 769 -0.55 16.51 6.86
C THR A 769 -0.90 17.73 7.68
N LEU A 770 -1.89 17.60 8.55
CA LEU A 770 -2.37 18.69 9.36
C LEU A 770 -2.02 18.41 10.83
N ARG A 771 -1.47 19.42 11.50
CA ARG A 771 -1.22 19.41 12.92
C ARG A 771 -2.26 20.27 13.63
N VAL A 772 -2.97 19.68 14.58
CA VAL A 772 -3.97 20.34 15.41
C VAL A 772 -3.36 20.50 16.80
N SER A 773 -2.98 21.73 17.14
CA SER A 773 -2.37 22.05 18.43
C SER A 773 -3.42 22.60 19.38
N CYS A 774 -3.48 22.03 20.58
CA CYS A 774 -4.37 22.47 21.63
C CYS A 774 -3.82 23.75 22.30
N GLY A 775 -4.55 24.86 22.25
CA GLY A 775 -4.15 26.09 22.91
C GLY A 775 -4.20 25.96 24.45
N SER A 776 -3.07 26.02 25.12
CA SER A 776 -3.04 26.40 26.54
C SER A 776 -3.54 27.85 26.66
N ASP A 777 -4.49 28.14 27.53
CA ASP A 777 -4.91 29.52 27.83
C ASP A 777 -3.67 30.40 28.07
N GLY A 778 -3.56 31.46 27.28
CA GLY A 778 -2.38 32.27 27.10
C GLY A 778 -1.77 32.81 28.41
N GLY A 779 -0.60 32.32 28.68
CA GLY A 779 0.43 33.01 29.42
C GLY A 779 1.48 33.46 28.41
N ASN A 780 1.51 34.78 28.14
CA ASN A 780 2.57 35.46 27.44
C ASN A 780 3.90 35.22 28.16
N THR A 781 4.79 34.41 27.60
CA THR A 781 6.19 34.39 28.02
C THR A 781 7.09 34.37 26.76
N ASP A 782 7.40 35.59 26.30
CA ASP A 782 8.71 35.88 25.74
C ASP A 782 9.73 35.51 26.83
N GLY A 783 10.54 34.49 26.59
CA GLY A 783 11.53 34.07 27.58
C GLY A 783 12.29 32.82 27.10
N ASN A 784 13.31 33.07 26.33
CA ASN A 784 14.45 32.21 26.07
C ASN A 784 15.02 31.61 27.38
N GLU A 785 14.77 30.33 27.66
CA GLU A 785 15.59 29.59 28.61
C GLU A 785 15.78 28.12 28.16
N SER A 786 16.98 27.86 27.78
CA SER A 786 17.58 26.54 27.64
C SER A 786 17.34 25.70 28.92
N ARG A 787 16.55 24.62 28.84
CA ARG A 787 16.54 23.56 29.85
C ARG A 787 17.32 22.37 29.36
N SER A 788 18.51 22.22 29.93
CA SER A 788 19.37 21.06 29.85
C SER A 788 18.62 19.80 30.35
N LEU A 789 18.72 18.76 29.53
CA LEU A 789 18.38 17.39 29.86
C LEU A 789 19.29 16.87 31.00
N ARG A 790 18.68 16.29 32.00
CA ARG A 790 19.21 15.17 32.80
C ARG A 790 18.28 13.97 32.68
#